data_c31c1559ca86179de7074188f1e8c353
#
_entry.id   c31c1559ca86179de7074188f1e8c353
#
_cell.length_a   1.000
_cell.length_b   1.000
_cell.length_c   1.000
_cell.angle_alpha   90.00
_cell.angle_beta   90.00
_cell.angle_gamma   90.00
#
_symmetry.space_group_name_H-M   'P 1'
#
loop_
_entity.id
_entity.type
_entity.pdbx_description
1 polymer ?
#
loop_
_entity_poly.entity_id
_entity_poly.type
_entity_poly.pdbx_seq_one_letter_code
_entity_poly.pdbx_strand_id
1 'polypeptide(L)'
;MRLRRTSRSKDYLSSFFLYTKMRNVGGIAQTEAQKSSDLFMKCRYLDEITGGRGIVFATGTPISNSMVELYTIQRYLQMSALEEQGLQHFDSWAANYGETVTAIELSPEGTGYRAKTRFAKFYNLPELMSLFKNVADIQTADMLKLPVPEAHYHNIALKPSEYQKQIVASLAERAEKVRNREVDSRVDNMLLITNDGRKLALDQRLVNPMLPSDPDSKAAKCAENVFEIWQRTADQRSTQMIFCDLSTPGKERPIEMVQKEDGSFGMAPFQNVYEDIRTKLIELGVPENEIAFIHNAKSEVQKKDLFGKVRNGQVRILLGSTQRMGAGTNCQQKLVALHHLDCPWRPSDLQQREGRIIRQGNENKEVDIYSYVTEGTFDAYLYQLVESKQKFISQIMTSKSPVRSAEDVDEQALSYAEIKALASGNPLIKEKMDLDIEVSKLKLLKSNHLSQRYALEDAISKTFPKNIAEARERISGYEADIVAVKENTHPNADGFSPLTLMGVTYAEKKEAGAALLTMCQNMLSPEAAQIGSYRGLTLELEFHSFSQEYRLTMIGQLRHTVTLGTDVFGNLQRMDNMLETLPMKEQACLEQLSNLQNQLETAKVEVQKPFPREEELKVKVARLEELNTLLDLDHKEAEITDAEPDEAPRPRGRPAAQMER
;
A
#
# COMPACT_ATOMS: atom_id res chain seq x y z
N MET A 1 14.75 -17.58 16.09
CA MET A 1 15.75 -16.58 15.65
C MET A 1 15.02 -15.23 15.50
N ARG A 2 15.17 -14.29 16.44
CA ARG A 2 14.60 -12.95 16.29
C ARG A 2 15.49 -12.17 15.33
N LEU A 3 15.06 -12.01 14.09
CA LEU A 3 15.68 -11.05 13.18
C LEU A 3 15.41 -9.64 13.73
N ARG A 4 16.38 -9.13 14.50
CA ARG A 4 16.33 -7.77 15.01
C ARG A 4 16.31 -6.80 13.83
N ARG A 5 15.33 -5.88 13.90
CA ARG A 5 15.18 -4.65 13.15
C ARG A 5 16.51 -4.17 12.56
N THR A 6 16.68 -4.29 11.26
CA THR A 6 17.64 -3.48 10.55
C THR A 6 16.87 -2.68 9.52
N SER A 7 17.08 -1.38 9.48
CA SER A 7 16.55 -0.45 8.48
C SER A 7 16.91 -0.84 7.04
N ARG A 8 17.77 -1.82 6.88
CA ARG A 8 18.19 -2.44 5.62
C ARG A 8 17.30 -3.61 5.18
N SER A 9 16.28 -3.99 5.93
CA SER A 9 15.42 -5.13 5.56
C SER A 9 14.69 -4.89 4.23
N LYS A 10 14.33 -3.65 3.90
CA LYS A 10 13.72 -3.30 2.62
C LYS A 10 14.63 -3.61 1.43
N ASP A 11 15.93 -3.32 1.52
CA ASP A 11 16.88 -3.61 0.45
C ASP A 11 17.05 -5.12 0.22
N TYR A 12 16.74 -5.95 1.22
CA TYR A 12 16.74 -7.39 1.10
C TYR A 12 15.47 -7.94 0.45
N LEU A 13 14.33 -7.29 0.67
CA LEU A 13 13.04 -7.72 0.12
C LEU A 13 12.84 -7.21 -1.31
N SER A 14 13.16 -5.95 -1.59
CA SER A 14 12.90 -5.29 -2.87
C SER A 14 13.76 -5.77 -4.04
N SER A 15 14.91 -6.40 -3.76
CA SER A 15 15.83 -6.91 -4.80
C SER A 15 15.64 -8.41 -5.09
N PHE A 16 14.48 -8.98 -4.75
CA PHE A 16 14.18 -10.38 -5.05
C PHE A 16 13.74 -10.52 -6.51
N PHE A 17 14.40 -11.43 -7.25
CA PHE A 17 14.06 -11.72 -8.62
C PHE A 17 12.69 -12.41 -8.72
N LEU A 18 11.77 -11.81 -9.46
CA LEU A 18 10.46 -12.39 -9.73
C LEU A 18 10.53 -13.15 -11.06
N TYR A 19 10.34 -14.46 -11.01
CA TYR A 19 10.15 -15.27 -12.21
C TYR A 19 8.82 -14.89 -12.85
N THR A 20 8.86 -14.19 -13.96
CA THR A 20 7.69 -13.69 -14.67
C THR A 20 7.90 -13.72 -16.17
N LYS A 21 6.84 -13.95 -16.93
CA LYS A 21 6.81 -13.75 -18.38
C LYS A 21 6.72 -12.27 -18.76
N MET A 22 6.42 -11.41 -17.80
CA MET A 22 6.26 -9.95 -17.95
C MET A 22 7.61 -9.23 -17.92
N ARG A 23 8.55 -9.57 -18.80
CA ARG A 23 9.95 -9.09 -18.78
C ARG A 23 10.13 -7.59 -19.03
N ASN A 24 9.13 -6.92 -19.59
CA ASN A 24 9.22 -5.49 -19.97
C ASN A 24 8.21 -4.62 -19.21
N VAL A 25 7.74 -5.08 -18.04
CA VAL A 25 6.80 -4.33 -17.22
C VAL A 25 7.55 -3.48 -16.20
N GLY A 26 7.28 -2.17 -16.17
CA GLY A 26 7.85 -1.26 -15.17
C GLY A 26 7.32 -1.59 -13.75
N GLY A 27 8.14 -1.31 -12.71
CA GLY A 27 7.80 -1.59 -11.32
C GLY A 27 8.15 -3.01 -10.84
N ILE A 28 8.55 -3.91 -11.75
CA ILE A 28 8.99 -5.26 -11.38
C ILE A 28 10.52 -5.27 -11.22
N ALA A 29 11.00 -5.76 -10.06
CA ALA A 29 12.44 -5.94 -9.83
C ALA A 29 13.02 -6.97 -10.81
N GLN A 30 13.97 -6.52 -11.63
CA GLN A 30 14.67 -7.38 -12.62
C GLN A 30 16.08 -7.79 -12.16
N THR A 31 16.50 -7.35 -11.00
CA THR A 31 17.83 -7.63 -10.44
C THR A 31 17.73 -8.63 -9.31
N GLU A 32 18.54 -9.68 -9.37
CA GLU A 32 18.67 -10.67 -8.31
C GLU A 32 19.85 -10.28 -7.40
N ALA A 33 19.51 -10.07 -6.10
CA ALA A 33 20.53 -9.93 -5.07
C ALA A 33 20.65 -11.25 -4.30
N GLN A 34 21.84 -11.84 -4.28
CA GLN A 34 22.09 -13.10 -3.55
C GLN A 34 21.58 -13.09 -2.11
N LYS A 35 21.69 -11.92 -1.43
CA LYS A 35 21.17 -11.72 -0.07
C LYS A 35 19.66 -11.92 0.04
N SER A 36 18.89 -11.56 -1.00
CA SER A 36 17.43 -11.68 -1.01
C SER A 36 17.01 -13.13 -1.23
N SER A 37 17.67 -13.83 -2.16
CA SER A 37 17.44 -15.25 -2.40
C SER A 37 17.84 -16.10 -1.19
N ASP A 38 18.99 -15.80 -0.55
CA ASP A 38 19.44 -16.48 0.67
C ASP A 38 18.45 -16.26 1.84
N LEU A 39 17.96 -15.04 2.04
CA LEU A 39 16.94 -14.75 3.05
C LEU A 39 15.64 -15.52 2.77
N PHE A 40 15.20 -15.55 1.51
CA PHE A 40 14.00 -16.27 1.13
C PHE A 40 14.12 -17.78 1.42
N MET A 41 15.20 -18.40 1.03
CA MET A 41 15.46 -19.82 1.30
C MET A 41 15.47 -20.14 2.80
N LYS A 42 16.10 -19.27 3.61
CA LYS A 42 16.09 -19.41 5.07
C LYS A 42 14.69 -19.26 5.65
N CYS A 43 13.88 -18.34 5.13
CA CYS A 43 12.50 -18.16 5.56
C CYS A 43 11.66 -19.39 5.20
N ARG A 44 11.77 -19.91 3.98
CA ARG A 44 11.06 -21.14 3.58
C ARG A 44 11.43 -22.35 4.43
N TYR A 45 12.71 -22.53 4.72
CA TYR A 45 13.17 -23.60 5.62
C TYR A 45 12.60 -23.44 7.04
N LEU A 46 12.56 -22.23 7.57
CA LEU A 46 11.96 -21.96 8.88
C LEU A 46 10.45 -22.24 8.89
N ASP A 47 9.74 -21.87 7.85
CA ASP A 47 8.30 -22.14 7.72
C ASP A 47 8.04 -23.66 7.72
N GLU A 48 8.83 -24.43 6.97
CA GLU A 48 8.71 -25.87 6.89
C GLU A 48 8.89 -26.55 8.25
N ILE A 49 9.94 -26.19 9.00
CA ILE A 49 10.23 -26.81 10.30
C ILE A 49 9.37 -26.31 11.45
N THR A 50 8.72 -25.14 11.32
CA THR A 50 7.91 -24.51 12.38
C THR A 50 6.42 -24.51 12.09
N GLY A 51 5.99 -25.01 10.94
CA GLY A 51 4.59 -24.96 10.52
C GLY A 51 4.10 -23.51 10.32
N GLY A 52 4.90 -22.65 9.69
CA GLY A 52 4.54 -21.28 9.36
C GLY A 52 4.65 -20.26 10.50
N ARG A 53 5.41 -20.54 11.57
CA ARG A 53 5.43 -19.71 12.80
C ARG A 53 6.78 -19.06 13.12
N GLY A 54 7.80 -19.23 12.29
CA GLY A 54 9.18 -18.85 12.62
C GLY A 54 9.59 -17.43 12.24
N ILE A 55 8.78 -16.68 11.47
CA ILE A 55 9.19 -15.46 10.80
C ILE A 55 8.31 -14.30 11.23
N VAL A 56 8.95 -13.18 11.63
CA VAL A 56 8.27 -11.92 11.94
C VAL A 56 9.02 -10.77 11.26
N PHE A 57 8.33 -10.04 10.39
CA PHE A 57 8.78 -8.78 9.84
C PHE A 57 8.12 -7.61 10.57
N ALA A 58 8.90 -6.59 10.91
CA ALA A 58 8.39 -5.35 11.48
C ALA A 58 8.86 -4.16 10.62
N THR A 59 7.91 -3.42 10.06
CA THR A 59 8.17 -2.24 9.24
C THR A 59 7.13 -1.17 9.48
N GLY A 60 7.54 0.11 9.43
CA GLY A 60 6.60 1.23 9.42
C GLY A 60 6.00 1.54 8.04
N THR A 61 6.55 0.95 6.98
CA THR A 61 6.17 1.22 5.60
C THR A 61 6.27 -0.07 4.78
N PRO A 62 5.26 -0.95 4.84
CA PRO A 62 5.26 -2.21 4.09
C PRO A 62 5.27 -1.99 2.58
N ILE A 63 4.58 -0.96 2.11
CA ILE A 63 4.57 -0.50 0.72
C ILE A 63 5.29 0.84 0.69
N SER A 64 6.39 0.94 -0.07
CA SER A 64 7.17 2.18 -0.17
C SER A 64 7.03 2.89 -1.50
N ASN A 65 6.78 2.15 -2.57
CA ASN A 65 6.72 2.68 -3.92
C ASN A 65 5.65 2.02 -4.79
N SER A 66 5.57 0.70 -4.83
CA SER A 66 4.64 -0.06 -5.68
C SER A 66 3.94 -1.18 -4.91
N MET A 67 2.71 -1.50 -5.31
CA MET A 67 1.95 -2.64 -4.79
C MET A 67 2.63 -4.00 -5.04
N VAL A 68 3.52 -4.09 -6.01
CA VAL A 68 4.35 -5.29 -6.25
C VAL A 68 5.20 -5.65 -5.03
N GLU A 69 5.57 -4.67 -4.21
CA GLU A 69 6.28 -4.91 -2.95
C GLU A 69 5.44 -5.75 -1.97
N LEU A 70 4.10 -5.62 -2.02
CA LEU A 70 3.19 -6.42 -1.20
C LEU A 70 3.26 -7.91 -1.56
N TYR A 71 3.27 -8.25 -2.86
CA TYR A 71 3.46 -9.63 -3.29
C TYR A 71 4.78 -10.21 -2.77
N THR A 72 5.86 -9.43 -2.82
CA THR A 72 7.14 -9.86 -2.29
C THR A 72 7.06 -10.20 -0.80
N ILE A 73 6.39 -9.38 0.00
CA ILE A 73 6.18 -9.63 1.44
C ILE A 73 5.29 -10.87 1.65
N GLN A 74 4.21 -11.02 0.89
CA GLN A 74 3.31 -12.17 0.97
C GLN A 74 4.05 -13.48 0.70
N ARG A 75 4.97 -13.52 -0.25
CA ARG A 75 5.80 -14.71 -0.51
C ARG A 75 6.62 -15.15 0.69
N TYR A 76 7.10 -14.21 1.50
CA TYR A 76 7.86 -14.54 2.71
C TYR A 76 6.97 -15.03 3.85
N LEU A 77 5.74 -14.50 3.97
CA LEU A 77 4.91 -14.67 5.17
C LEU A 77 3.73 -15.62 4.99
N GLN A 78 3.25 -15.82 3.77
CA GLN A 78 2.03 -16.59 3.50
C GLN A 78 2.08 -17.40 2.21
N MET A 79 3.24 -18.00 1.92
CA MET A 79 3.43 -18.75 0.68
C MET A 79 2.43 -19.89 0.54
N SER A 80 2.13 -20.63 1.62
CA SER A 80 1.16 -21.72 1.60
C SER A 80 -0.25 -21.26 1.22
N ALA A 81 -0.69 -20.11 1.75
CA ALA A 81 -1.98 -19.52 1.38
C ALA A 81 -2.01 -19.06 -0.09
N LEU A 82 -0.87 -18.57 -0.61
CA LEU A 82 -0.74 -18.24 -2.04
C LEU A 82 -0.78 -19.50 -2.91
N GLU A 83 -0.17 -20.60 -2.47
CA GLU A 83 -0.19 -21.90 -3.15
C GLU A 83 -1.61 -22.48 -3.20
N GLU A 84 -2.34 -22.46 -2.09
CA GLU A 84 -3.74 -22.92 -1.99
C GLU A 84 -4.68 -22.16 -2.94
N GLN A 85 -4.41 -20.87 -3.18
CA GLN A 85 -5.20 -20.03 -4.07
C GLN A 85 -4.66 -19.98 -5.51
N GLY A 86 -3.57 -20.70 -5.83
CA GLY A 86 -2.93 -20.65 -7.14
C GLY A 86 -2.22 -19.34 -7.47
N LEU A 87 -1.89 -18.54 -6.44
CA LEU A 87 -1.28 -17.21 -6.54
C LEU A 87 0.23 -17.20 -6.25
N GLN A 88 0.86 -18.37 -6.11
CA GLN A 88 2.29 -18.51 -5.78
C GLN A 88 3.22 -17.96 -6.87
N HIS A 89 2.75 -17.90 -8.11
CA HIS A 89 3.49 -17.30 -9.21
C HIS A 89 3.10 -15.84 -9.40
N PHE A 90 4.08 -14.97 -9.62
CA PHE A 90 3.82 -13.55 -9.79
C PHE A 90 2.81 -13.25 -10.90
N ASP A 91 2.89 -13.95 -12.03
CA ASP A 91 1.98 -13.74 -13.16
C ASP A 91 0.51 -14.06 -12.79
N SER A 92 0.28 -15.11 -11.98
CA SER A 92 -1.06 -15.45 -11.48
C SER A 92 -1.58 -14.40 -10.49
N TRP A 93 -0.74 -13.95 -9.56
CA TRP A 93 -1.07 -12.89 -8.62
C TRP A 93 -1.38 -11.58 -9.35
N ALA A 94 -0.52 -11.21 -10.30
CA ALA A 94 -0.67 -10.01 -11.11
C ALA A 94 -1.95 -10.03 -11.97
N ALA A 95 -2.32 -11.18 -12.52
CA ALA A 95 -3.56 -11.34 -13.29
C ALA A 95 -4.83 -11.14 -12.44
N ASN A 96 -4.77 -11.43 -11.13
CA ASN A 96 -5.90 -11.26 -10.21
C ASN A 96 -5.99 -9.86 -9.60
N TYR A 97 -4.86 -9.21 -9.40
CA TYR A 97 -4.79 -7.96 -8.64
C TYR A 97 -4.24 -6.77 -9.41
N GLY A 98 -3.70 -6.95 -10.61
CA GLY A 98 -3.08 -5.88 -11.38
C GLY A 98 -3.53 -5.82 -12.83
N GLU A 99 -3.62 -4.62 -13.37
CA GLU A 99 -3.75 -4.37 -14.79
C GLU A 99 -2.48 -3.75 -15.32
N THR A 100 -1.98 -4.32 -16.40
CA THR A 100 -0.88 -3.74 -17.13
C THR A 100 -1.41 -2.82 -18.23
N VAL A 101 -1.03 -1.56 -18.18
CA VAL A 101 -1.31 -0.59 -19.24
C VAL A 101 -0.05 -0.42 -20.09
N THR A 102 -0.21 -0.59 -21.39
CA THR A 102 0.86 -0.31 -22.35
C THR A 102 0.71 1.13 -22.85
N ALA A 103 1.57 2.00 -22.35
CA ALA A 103 1.69 3.36 -22.83
C ALA A 103 2.82 3.45 -23.86
N ILE A 104 2.63 4.28 -24.87
CA ILE A 104 3.69 4.60 -25.82
C ILE A 104 4.57 5.66 -25.17
N GLU A 105 5.70 5.25 -24.62
CA GLU A 105 6.67 6.14 -23.98
C GLU A 105 7.88 6.37 -24.87
N LEU A 106 8.50 7.53 -24.70
CA LEU A 106 9.80 7.77 -25.31
C LEU A 106 10.82 6.76 -24.73
N SER A 107 11.53 6.06 -25.60
CA SER A 107 12.59 5.15 -25.19
C SER A 107 13.62 5.91 -24.33
N PRO A 108 14.17 5.34 -23.23
CA PRO A 108 15.24 5.98 -22.45
C PRO A 108 16.48 6.33 -23.30
N GLU A 109 16.60 5.63 -24.43
CA GLU A 109 17.68 5.81 -25.39
C GLU A 109 17.39 6.96 -26.37
N GLY A 110 16.26 7.67 -26.26
CA GLY A 110 15.87 8.76 -27.14
C GLY A 110 15.60 8.34 -28.60
N THR A 111 15.71 7.04 -28.92
CA THR A 111 15.71 6.52 -30.30
C THR A 111 14.36 6.04 -30.81
N GLY A 112 13.26 6.27 -30.10
CA GLY A 112 11.94 5.84 -30.54
C GLY A 112 10.87 5.88 -29.46
N TYR A 113 9.62 5.84 -29.91
CA TYR A 113 8.53 5.45 -29.03
C TYR A 113 8.60 3.93 -28.85
N ARG A 114 8.66 3.50 -27.61
CA ARG A 114 8.47 2.09 -27.26
C ARG A 114 7.18 1.93 -26.49
N ALA A 115 6.48 0.87 -26.78
CA ALA A 115 5.41 0.44 -25.92
C ALA A 115 6.01 -0.04 -24.60
N LYS A 116 5.83 0.72 -23.51
CA LYS A 116 6.21 0.32 -22.18
C LYS A 116 4.97 -0.09 -21.41
N THR A 117 4.97 -1.35 -21.01
CA THR A 117 3.92 -1.90 -20.18
C THR A 117 4.29 -1.67 -18.72
N ARG A 118 3.35 -1.12 -17.95
CA ARG A 118 3.50 -0.90 -16.50
C ARG A 118 2.31 -1.50 -15.78
N PHE A 119 2.48 -1.87 -14.53
CA PHE A 119 1.35 -2.01 -13.63
C PHE A 119 0.82 -0.61 -13.34
N ALA A 120 -0.28 -0.24 -14.01
CA ALA A 120 -0.88 1.08 -13.85
C ALA A 120 -2.08 1.07 -12.93
N LYS A 121 -2.75 -0.07 -12.79
CA LYS A 121 -3.94 -0.20 -11.95
C LYS A 121 -3.91 -1.48 -11.14
N PHE A 122 -4.41 -1.39 -9.92
CA PHE A 122 -4.64 -2.55 -9.06
C PHE A 122 -6.13 -2.71 -8.80
N TYR A 123 -6.60 -3.96 -8.85
CA TYR A 123 -7.98 -4.36 -8.64
C TYR A 123 -8.11 -5.28 -7.45
N ASN A 124 -9.35 -5.55 -7.05
CA ASN A 124 -9.66 -6.48 -5.96
C ASN A 124 -8.84 -6.17 -4.69
N LEU A 125 -8.61 -4.87 -4.43
CA LEU A 125 -7.82 -4.43 -3.29
C LEU A 125 -8.39 -4.89 -1.94
N PRO A 126 -9.72 -4.92 -1.70
CA PRO A 126 -10.29 -5.46 -0.47
C PRO A 126 -9.92 -6.92 -0.24
N GLU A 127 -9.98 -7.74 -1.29
CA GLU A 127 -9.63 -9.17 -1.26
C GLU A 127 -8.13 -9.35 -1.00
N LEU A 128 -7.28 -8.59 -1.69
CA LEU A 128 -5.84 -8.58 -1.49
C LEU A 128 -5.47 -8.18 -0.05
N MET A 129 -6.11 -7.13 0.47
CA MET A 129 -5.87 -6.67 1.84
C MET A 129 -6.43 -7.64 2.88
N SER A 130 -7.56 -8.31 2.61
CA SER A 130 -8.10 -9.36 3.46
C SER A 130 -7.11 -10.53 3.55
N LEU A 131 -6.57 -10.97 2.42
CA LEU A 131 -5.54 -12.00 2.37
C LEU A 131 -4.29 -11.59 3.16
N PHE A 132 -3.83 -10.35 2.99
CA PHE A 132 -2.65 -9.85 3.70
C PHE A 132 -2.86 -9.72 5.21
N LYS A 133 -4.04 -9.29 5.66
CA LYS A 133 -4.39 -9.14 7.07
C LYS A 133 -4.38 -10.47 7.85
N ASN A 134 -4.49 -11.62 7.18
CA ASN A 134 -4.37 -12.92 7.84
C ASN A 134 -2.98 -13.15 8.46
N VAL A 135 -1.95 -12.46 7.96
CA VAL A 135 -0.56 -12.58 8.42
C VAL A 135 0.04 -11.26 8.91
N ALA A 136 -0.69 -10.16 8.81
CA ALA A 136 -0.23 -8.82 9.15
C ALA A 136 -1.08 -8.18 10.25
N ASP A 137 -0.44 -7.75 11.33
CA ASP A 137 -1.02 -6.83 12.31
C ASP A 137 -0.67 -5.40 11.90
N ILE A 138 -1.68 -4.63 11.49
CA ILE A 138 -1.54 -3.27 10.99
C ILE A 138 -2.04 -2.30 12.05
N GLN A 139 -1.11 -1.57 12.68
CA GLN A 139 -1.40 -0.57 13.68
C GLN A 139 -1.02 0.82 13.15
N THR A 140 -2.00 1.69 12.98
CA THR A 140 -1.77 3.09 12.58
C THR A 140 -1.54 3.97 13.82
N ALA A 141 -0.94 5.15 13.62
CA ALA A 141 -0.68 6.11 14.69
C ALA A 141 -1.98 6.48 15.45
N ASP A 142 -3.09 6.64 14.73
CA ASP A 142 -4.41 6.96 15.30
C ASP A 142 -4.93 5.86 16.25
N MET A 143 -4.61 4.59 15.95
CA MET A 143 -5.03 3.44 16.77
C MET A 143 -4.19 3.33 18.05
N LEU A 144 -2.91 3.68 17.97
CA LEU A 144 -1.95 3.45 19.03
C LEU A 144 -1.99 4.51 20.13
N LYS A 145 -2.53 5.71 19.88
CA LYS A 145 -2.58 6.86 20.83
C LYS A 145 -1.25 7.04 21.58
N LEU A 146 -0.15 6.99 20.84
CA LEU A 146 1.19 7.09 21.43
C LEU A 146 1.43 8.49 22.01
N PRO A 147 2.16 8.63 23.13
CA PRO A 147 2.59 9.91 23.64
C PRO A 147 3.71 10.48 22.77
N VAL A 148 3.31 11.12 21.66
CA VAL A 148 4.20 11.80 20.72
C VAL A 148 3.83 13.28 20.68
N PRO A 149 4.77 14.18 20.34
CA PRO A 149 4.47 15.60 20.20
C PRO A 149 3.45 15.87 19.11
N GLU A 150 2.68 16.94 19.27
CA GLU A 150 1.85 17.52 18.22
C GLU A 150 2.74 18.22 17.20
N ALA A 151 2.50 17.97 15.90
CA ALA A 151 3.32 18.51 14.82
C ALA A 151 2.62 19.65 14.10
N HIS A 152 3.30 20.80 14.02
CA HIS A 152 2.87 21.96 13.26
C HIS A 152 3.63 22.02 11.92
N TYR A 153 2.92 22.00 10.81
CA TYR A 153 3.49 21.95 9.47
C TYR A 153 3.54 23.37 8.86
N HIS A 154 4.73 23.80 8.45
CA HIS A 154 5.02 25.08 7.85
C HIS A 154 5.51 24.90 6.42
N ASN A 155 4.69 25.28 5.44
CA ASN A 155 5.06 25.29 4.03
C ASN A 155 5.58 26.67 3.65
N ILE A 156 6.88 26.76 3.44
CA ILE A 156 7.56 28.02 3.09
C ILE A 156 7.69 28.10 1.56
N ALA A 157 6.81 28.86 0.94
CA ALA A 157 6.83 29.13 -0.49
C ALA A 157 7.81 30.26 -0.80
N LEU A 158 8.74 30.03 -1.72
CA LEU A 158 9.79 30.96 -2.13
C LEU A 158 9.64 31.27 -3.62
N LYS A 159 9.87 32.53 -3.99
CA LYS A 159 9.85 32.91 -5.40
C LYS A 159 11.14 32.47 -6.09
N PRO A 160 11.06 31.97 -7.34
CA PRO A 160 12.25 31.62 -8.09
C PRO A 160 13.03 32.86 -8.49
N SER A 161 14.36 32.81 -8.47
CA SER A 161 15.22 33.85 -9.05
C SER A 161 15.07 33.93 -10.57
N GLU A 162 15.50 35.04 -11.18
CA GLU A 162 15.48 35.17 -12.64
C GLU A 162 16.34 34.11 -13.34
N TYR A 163 17.45 33.71 -12.73
CA TYR A 163 18.28 32.58 -13.22
C TYR A 163 17.52 31.23 -13.17
N GLN A 164 16.81 30.97 -12.08
CA GLN A 164 16.00 29.75 -11.97
C GLN A 164 14.91 29.69 -13.04
N LYS A 165 14.21 30.81 -13.31
CA LYS A 165 13.21 30.91 -14.37
C LYS A 165 13.78 30.61 -15.75
N GLN A 166 14.91 31.23 -16.08
CA GLN A 166 15.61 31.01 -17.36
C GLN A 166 16.07 29.55 -17.52
N ILE A 167 16.63 28.97 -16.47
CA ILE A 167 17.07 27.59 -16.51
C ILE A 167 15.90 26.62 -16.63
N VAL A 168 14.77 26.85 -15.93
CA VAL A 168 13.54 26.04 -16.11
C VAL A 168 13.07 26.07 -17.57
N ALA A 169 13.10 27.26 -18.22
CA ALA A 169 12.79 27.37 -19.64
C ALA A 169 13.78 26.53 -20.52
N SER A 170 15.07 26.61 -20.22
CA SER A 170 16.08 25.79 -20.95
C SER A 170 15.92 24.28 -20.73
N LEU A 171 15.43 23.85 -19.55
CA LEU A 171 15.09 22.44 -19.30
C LEU A 171 13.94 21.96 -20.18
N ALA A 172 12.97 22.85 -20.47
CA ALA A 172 11.87 22.53 -21.39
C ALA A 172 12.38 22.37 -22.83
N GLU A 173 13.27 23.27 -23.28
CA GLU A 173 13.92 23.13 -24.60
C GLU A 173 14.75 21.84 -24.70
N ARG A 174 15.50 21.47 -23.65
CA ARG A 174 16.22 20.22 -23.58
C ARG A 174 15.27 19.01 -23.67
N ALA A 175 14.14 19.05 -22.94
CA ALA A 175 13.12 18.00 -22.98
C ALA A 175 12.50 17.87 -24.39
N GLU A 176 12.32 19.00 -25.10
CA GLU A 176 11.85 19.01 -26.49
C GLU A 176 12.85 18.36 -27.45
N LYS A 177 14.14 18.69 -27.34
CA LYS A 177 15.22 18.06 -28.13
C LYS A 177 15.31 16.55 -27.88
N VAL A 178 15.17 16.12 -26.63
CA VAL A 178 15.10 14.69 -26.26
C VAL A 178 13.88 14.02 -26.90
N ARG A 179 12.72 14.68 -26.85
CA ARG A 179 11.47 14.21 -27.49
C ARG A 179 11.63 14.05 -29.00
N ASN A 180 12.21 15.06 -29.65
CA ASN A 180 12.43 15.12 -31.11
C ASN A 180 13.60 14.23 -31.56
N ARG A 181 14.34 13.59 -30.62
CA ARG A 181 15.54 12.77 -30.91
C ARG A 181 16.71 13.52 -31.51
N GLU A 182 16.83 14.79 -31.21
CA GLU A 182 17.91 15.64 -31.70
C GLU A 182 19.20 15.44 -30.89
N VAL A 183 19.08 14.75 -29.71
CA VAL A 183 20.19 14.52 -28.78
C VAL A 183 20.25 13.02 -28.43
N ASP A 184 21.49 12.44 -28.39
CA ASP A 184 21.71 11.08 -27.91
C ASP A 184 21.33 10.95 -26.43
N SER A 185 20.56 9.93 -26.07
CA SER A 185 20.10 9.66 -24.70
C SER A 185 21.22 9.44 -23.69
N ARG A 186 22.44 9.11 -24.17
CA ARG A 186 23.65 9.04 -23.34
C ARG A 186 24.15 10.42 -22.95
N VAL A 187 23.85 11.45 -23.75
CA VAL A 187 24.24 12.84 -23.52
C VAL A 187 23.17 13.54 -22.68
N ASP A 188 21.88 13.39 -23.03
CA ASP A 188 20.77 13.97 -22.30
C ASP A 188 19.52 13.07 -22.35
N ASN A 189 18.72 13.06 -21.28
CA ASN A 189 17.50 12.27 -21.17
C ASN A 189 16.57 12.85 -20.10
N MET A 190 15.32 12.43 -20.09
CA MET A 190 14.29 12.93 -19.16
C MET A 190 14.67 12.75 -17.68
N LEU A 191 15.44 11.71 -17.33
CA LEU A 191 15.90 11.48 -15.96
C LEU A 191 16.96 12.51 -15.54
N LEU A 192 17.93 12.81 -16.43
CA LEU A 192 18.93 13.87 -16.19
C LEU A 192 18.28 15.22 -16.07
N ILE A 193 17.34 15.58 -16.99
CA ILE A 193 16.60 16.84 -16.97
C ILE A 193 15.81 16.97 -15.67
N THR A 194 15.12 15.90 -15.24
CA THR A 194 14.37 15.90 -13.98
C THR A 194 15.30 16.08 -12.77
N ASN A 195 16.47 15.44 -12.78
CA ASN A 195 17.44 15.58 -11.71
C ASN A 195 18.07 16.98 -11.66
N ASP A 196 18.35 17.58 -12.81
CA ASP A 196 18.83 18.97 -12.90
C ASP A 196 17.73 19.95 -12.43
N GLY A 197 16.47 19.71 -12.80
CA GLY A 197 15.35 20.51 -12.32
C GLY A 197 15.16 20.44 -10.79
N ARG A 198 15.38 19.29 -10.19
CA ARG A 198 15.37 19.11 -8.71
C ARG A 198 16.55 19.86 -8.05
N LYS A 199 17.74 19.77 -8.61
CA LYS A 199 18.91 20.51 -8.13
C LYS A 199 18.69 22.01 -8.24
N LEU A 200 18.15 22.48 -9.39
CA LEU A 200 17.80 23.86 -9.61
C LEU A 200 16.80 24.39 -8.59
N ALA A 201 15.78 23.59 -8.28
CA ALA A 201 14.77 23.94 -7.27
C ALA A 201 15.35 24.07 -5.87
N LEU A 202 16.41 23.30 -5.56
CA LEU A 202 17.11 23.41 -4.29
C LEU A 202 18.04 24.63 -4.26
N ASP A 203 18.95 24.73 -5.24
CA ASP A 203 19.89 25.84 -5.39
C ASP A 203 20.40 25.91 -6.83
N GLN A 204 20.33 27.09 -7.46
CA GLN A 204 20.78 27.31 -8.84
C GLN A 204 22.28 26.98 -9.04
N ARG A 205 23.10 27.14 -7.99
CA ARG A 205 24.55 26.84 -8.01
C ARG A 205 24.85 25.33 -8.11
N LEU A 206 23.88 24.46 -7.88
CA LEU A 206 24.04 23.01 -8.10
C LEU A 206 24.00 22.63 -9.58
N VAL A 207 23.39 23.47 -10.41
CA VAL A 207 23.39 23.34 -11.88
C VAL A 207 24.59 24.03 -12.49
N ASN A 208 24.88 25.25 -12.04
CA ASN A 208 26.07 26.00 -12.45
C ASN A 208 26.68 26.72 -11.23
N PRO A 209 27.86 26.25 -10.74
CA PRO A 209 28.53 26.84 -9.56
C PRO A 209 28.95 28.32 -9.70
N MET A 210 28.97 28.83 -10.94
CA MET A 210 29.30 30.24 -11.24
C MET A 210 28.15 31.19 -10.95
N LEU A 211 26.93 30.71 -10.79
CA LEU A 211 25.80 31.56 -10.51
C LEU A 211 25.90 32.19 -9.11
N PRO A 212 25.38 33.42 -8.95
CA PRO A 212 25.40 34.11 -7.66
C PRO A 212 24.58 33.38 -6.61
N SER A 213 24.89 33.61 -5.33
CA SER A 213 24.03 33.21 -4.24
C SER A 213 22.73 34.03 -4.28
N ASP A 214 21.61 33.34 -4.23
CA ASP A 214 20.30 34.00 -4.11
C ASP A 214 20.02 34.27 -2.61
N PRO A 215 19.80 35.53 -2.18
CA PRO A 215 19.48 35.85 -0.79
C PRO A 215 18.15 35.28 -0.34
N ASP A 216 17.21 35.06 -1.26
CA ASP A 216 15.90 34.47 -0.97
C ASP A 216 15.87 32.94 -1.22
N SER A 217 17.04 32.30 -1.34
CA SER A 217 17.14 30.87 -1.57
C SER A 217 16.60 30.04 -0.39
N LYS A 218 16.26 28.77 -0.68
CA LYS A 218 15.88 27.81 0.38
C LYS A 218 16.92 27.71 1.49
N ALA A 219 18.21 27.71 1.12
CA ALA A 219 19.31 27.63 2.07
C ALA A 219 19.35 28.85 2.99
N ALA A 220 19.16 30.05 2.43
CA ALA A 220 19.11 31.28 3.22
C ALA A 220 17.90 31.30 4.17
N LYS A 221 16.69 31.03 3.64
CA LYS A 221 15.47 31.03 4.45
C LYS A 221 15.48 29.92 5.52
N CYS A 222 16.06 28.77 5.21
CA CYS A 222 16.27 27.72 6.19
C CYS A 222 17.22 28.17 7.31
N ALA A 223 18.34 28.82 6.97
CA ALA A 223 19.28 29.32 7.96
C ALA A 223 18.64 30.36 8.89
N GLU A 224 17.82 31.27 8.34
CA GLU A 224 17.05 32.25 9.15
C GLU A 224 16.10 31.55 10.13
N ASN A 225 15.26 30.64 9.66
CA ASN A 225 14.30 29.92 10.51
C ASN A 225 15.03 29.06 11.57
N VAL A 226 16.12 28.40 11.19
CA VAL A 226 16.94 27.60 12.13
C VAL A 226 17.58 28.50 13.18
N PHE A 227 18.08 29.68 12.81
CA PHE A 227 18.65 30.65 13.74
C PHE A 227 17.61 31.19 14.72
N GLU A 228 16.43 31.58 14.23
CA GLU A 228 15.32 32.04 15.06
C GLU A 228 14.93 30.99 16.13
N ILE A 229 14.77 29.73 15.72
CA ILE A 229 14.45 28.64 16.62
C ILE A 229 15.62 28.36 17.57
N TRP A 230 16.86 28.39 17.09
CA TRP A 230 18.06 28.24 17.91
C TRP A 230 18.11 29.31 19.00
N GLN A 231 17.83 30.58 18.68
CA GLN A 231 17.81 31.70 19.63
C GLN A 231 16.64 31.54 20.61
N ARG A 232 15.42 31.29 20.14
CA ARG A 232 14.22 31.12 20.95
C ARG A 232 14.33 30.00 21.98
N THR A 233 15.06 28.94 21.65
CA THR A 233 15.20 27.73 22.49
C THR A 233 16.57 27.60 23.16
N ALA A 234 17.25 28.72 23.38
CA ALA A 234 18.60 28.73 23.94
C ALA A 234 18.67 28.11 25.38
N ASP A 235 17.69 28.41 26.21
CA ASP A 235 17.63 27.93 27.59
C ASP A 235 17.46 26.40 27.70
N GLN A 236 16.59 25.82 26.82
CA GLN A 236 16.36 24.39 26.79
C GLN A 236 17.43 23.64 25.98
N ARG A 237 18.28 24.37 25.24
CA ARG A 237 19.23 23.80 24.29
C ARG A 237 18.57 22.81 23.33
N SER A 238 17.37 23.17 22.82
CA SER A 238 16.64 22.33 21.88
C SER A 238 17.41 22.15 20.59
N THR A 239 17.14 21.05 19.91
CA THR A 239 17.88 20.62 18.73
C THR A 239 17.01 20.65 17.48
N GLN A 240 17.63 20.75 16.31
CA GLN A 240 16.97 20.81 15.03
C GLN A 240 17.64 19.85 14.04
N MET A 241 16.86 19.31 13.10
CA MET A 241 17.36 18.48 12.00
C MET A 241 17.06 19.10 10.65
N ILE A 242 18.05 19.13 9.75
CA ILE A 242 17.91 19.58 8.39
C ILE A 242 18.18 18.40 7.45
N PHE A 243 17.20 18.06 6.61
CA PHE A 243 17.30 17.01 5.61
C PHE A 243 17.54 17.58 4.23
N CYS A 244 18.61 17.11 3.58
CA CYS A 244 18.95 17.42 2.20
C CYS A 244 19.64 16.22 1.55
N ASP A 245 19.04 15.67 0.49
CA ASP A 245 19.54 14.49 -0.23
C ASP A 245 20.33 14.85 -1.51
N LEU A 246 19.97 15.98 -2.14
CA LEU A 246 20.50 16.35 -3.45
C LEU A 246 21.91 16.95 -3.44
N SER A 247 22.38 17.45 -2.30
CA SER A 247 23.66 18.13 -2.17
C SER A 247 24.45 17.61 -0.97
N THR A 248 24.62 16.30 -0.87
CA THR A 248 25.37 15.69 0.26
C THR A 248 26.87 16.00 0.14
N PRO A 249 27.58 16.23 1.28
CA PRO A 249 29.03 16.38 1.27
C PRO A 249 29.67 15.13 0.66
N GLY A 250 30.35 15.29 -0.46
CA GLY A 250 31.10 14.24 -1.15
C GLY A 250 32.54 14.14 -0.67
N LYS A 251 33.31 13.26 -1.30
CA LYS A 251 34.77 13.39 -1.29
C LYS A 251 35.07 14.78 -1.86
N GLU A 252 35.96 15.52 -1.20
CA GLU A 252 36.44 16.82 -1.63
C GLU A 252 36.55 16.86 -3.15
N ARG A 253 35.69 17.63 -3.83
CA ARG A 253 35.94 17.93 -5.23
C ARG A 253 37.23 18.71 -5.25
N PRO A 254 38.17 18.40 -6.16
CA PRO A 254 39.34 19.25 -6.30
C PRO A 254 38.84 20.67 -6.49
N ILE A 255 39.41 21.60 -5.75
CA ILE A 255 39.11 23.02 -5.83
C ILE A 255 39.41 23.43 -7.26
N GLU A 256 38.35 23.50 -8.08
CA GLU A 256 38.50 23.96 -9.45
C GLU A 256 38.75 25.47 -9.41
N MET A 257 39.88 25.89 -9.97
CA MET A 257 40.16 27.31 -10.18
C MET A 257 39.20 27.80 -11.27
N VAL A 258 38.34 28.69 -10.91
CA VAL A 258 37.33 29.27 -11.80
C VAL A 258 37.78 30.65 -12.20
N GLN A 259 37.67 30.97 -13.50
CA GLN A 259 37.94 32.32 -13.98
C GLN A 259 36.78 33.23 -13.60
N LYS A 260 37.04 34.28 -12.82
CA LYS A 260 36.05 35.31 -12.43
C LYS A 260 35.78 36.22 -13.61
N GLU A 261 34.69 37.02 -13.55
CA GLU A 261 34.32 37.98 -14.57
C GLU A 261 35.39 39.05 -14.86
N ASP A 262 36.29 39.32 -13.89
CA ASP A 262 37.45 40.22 -14.02
C ASP A 262 38.67 39.55 -14.69
N GLY A 263 38.53 38.30 -15.16
CA GLY A 263 39.59 37.53 -15.77
C GLY A 263 40.58 36.90 -14.80
N SER A 264 40.46 37.13 -13.48
CA SER A 264 41.29 36.51 -12.46
C SER A 264 40.78 35.09 -12.15
N PHE A 265 41.71 34.20 -11.75
CA PHE A 265 41.33 32.88 -11.28
C PHE A 265 41.11 32.90 -9.76
N GLY A 266 40.01 32.33 -9.32
CA GLY A 266 39.68 32.21 -7.91
C GLY A 266 39.04 30.88 -7.60
N MET A 267 38.97 30.52 -6.33
CA MET A 267 38.27 29.32 -5.87
C MET A 267 36.77 29.49 -6.08
N ALA A 268 36.09 28.45 -6.58
CA ALA A 268 34.64 28.46 -6.63
C ALA A 268 34.08 28.61 -5.22
N PRO A 269 33.30 29.66 -4.95
CA PRO A 269 32.85 29.99 -3.59
C PRO A 269 31.81 29.00 -3.05
N PHE A 270 31.19 28.20 -3.90
CA PHE A 270 30.10 27.28 -3.53
C PHE A 270 30.57 25.82 -3.63
N GLN A 271 30.63 25.13 -2.50
CA GLN A 271 31.00 23.72 -2.45
C GLN A 271 29.75 22.80 -2.47
N ASN A 272 28.81 23.03 -1.57
CA ASN A 272 27.55 22.31 -1.44
C ASN A 272 26.60 23.06 -0.49
N VAL A 273 25.34 22.69 -0.48
CA VAL A 273 24.30 23.34 0.35
C VAL A 273 24.54 23.17 1.85
N TYR A 274 25.17 22.09 2.28
CA TYR A 274 25.50 21.89 3.71
C TYR A 274 26.48 22.93 4.23
N GLU A 275 27.57 23.17 3.46
CA GLU A 275 28.58 24.16 3.83
C GLU A 275 28.01 25.58 3.72
N ASP A 276 27.16 25.86 2.74
CA ASP A 276 26.50 27.15 2.58
C ASP A 276 25.60 27.48 3.78
N ILE A 277 24.77 26.50 4.24
CA ILE A 277 23.95 26.69 5.44
C ILE A 277 24.82 26.84 6.68
N ARG A 278 25.89 26.05 6.82
CA ARG A 278 26.81 26.19 7.97
C ARG A 278 27.41 27.59 8.02
N THR A 279 27.92 28.09 6.88
CA THR A 279 28.49 29.44 6.78
C THR A 279 27.45 30.49 7.19
N LYS A 280 26.25 30.45 6.61
CA LYS A 280 25.17 31.39 6.95
C LYS A 280 24.79 31.35 8.44
N LEU A 281 24.73 30.17 9.04
CA LEU A 281 24.43 30.04 10.47
C LEU A 281 25.56 30.61 11.35
N ILE A 282 26.81 30.42 10.97
CA ILE A 282 27.95 31.00 11.68
C ILE A 282 27.94 32.53 11.54
N GLU A 283 27.67 33.06 10.36
CA GLU A 283 27.52 34.51 10.10
C GLU A 283 26.38 35.14 10.94
N LEU A 284 25.28 34.39 11.18
CA LEU A 284 24.19 34.79 12.06
C LEU A 284 24.56 34.68 13.56
N GLY A 285 25.67 34.02 13.92
CA GLY A 285 26.18 33.95 15.29
C GLY A 285 26.03 32.57 15.96
N VAL A 286 25.66 31.52 15.24
CA VAL A 286 25.63 30.15 15.79
C VAL A 286 27.06 29.63 15.93
N PRO A 287 27.48 29.12 17.08
CA PRO A 287 28.81 28.55 17.28
C PRO A 287 29.02 27.32 16.37
N GLU A 288 30.16 27.23 15.71
CA GLU A 288 30.47 26.14 14.76
C GLU A 288 30.37 24.75 15.43
N ASN A 289 30.76 24.62 16.68
CA ASN A 289 30.71 23.37 17.45
C ASN A 289 29.26 22.89 17.76
N GLU A 290 28.25 23.72 17.57
CA GLU A 290 26.83 23.38 17.72
C GLU A 290 26.21 22.87 16.40
N ILE A 291 26.94 22.95 15.28
CA ILE A 291 26.53 22.49 13.95
C ILE A 291 27.30 21.23 13.59
N ALA A 292 26.62 20.19 13.13
CA ALA A 292 27.27 18.96 12.70
C ALA A 292 26.62 18.34 11.45
N PHE A 293 27.43 17.65 10.66
CA PHE A 293 27.01 16.85 9.52
C PHE A 293 27.11 15.37 9.85
N ILE A 294 26.03 14.61 9.67
CA ILE A 294 26.03 13.16 9.87
C ILE A 294 27.08 12.45 9.01
N HIS A 295 27.41 13.04 7.84
CA HIS A 295 28.38 12.50 6.88
C HIS A 295 29.82 12.45 7.42
N ASN A 296 30.13 13.26 8.42
CA ASN A 296 31.45 13.28 9.08
C ASN A 296 31.62 12.08 10.03
N ALA A 297 30.51 11.44 10.47
CA ALA A 297 30.55 10.24 11.30
C ALA A 297 30.65 8.99 10.38
N LYS A 298 31.86 8.50 10.17
CA LYS A 298 32.16 7.37 9.26
C LYS A 298 31.90 6.00 9.88
N SER A 299 31.99 5.87 11.22
CA SER A 299 31.77 4.62 11.94
C SER A 299 30.50 4.65 12.78
N GLU A 300 29.97 3.48 13.14
CA GLU A 300 28.79 3.38 14.06
C GLU A 300 29.08 3.94 15.46
N VAL A 301 30.34 3.88 15.91
CA VAL A 301 30.76 4.47 17.18
C VAL A 301 30.68 5.99 17.10
N GLN A 302 31.22 6.59 16.04
CA GLN A 302 31.15 8.04 15.82
C GLN A 302 29.70 8.53 15.67
N LYS A 303 28.83 7.77 15.02
CA LYS A 303 27.40 8.10 14.93
C LYS A 303 26.73 8.08 16.30
N LYS A 304 27.02 7.07 17.13
CA LYS A 304 26.46 6.98 18.48
C LYS A 304 26.92 8.17 19.35
N ASP A 305 28.18 8.55 19.26
CA ASP A 305 28.72 9.72 19.96
C ASP A 305 28.03 11.01 19.49
N LEU A 306 27.93 11.22 18.16
CA LEU A 306 27.24 12.37 17.59
C LEU A 306 25.77 12.44 18.05
N PHE A 307 25.04 11.32 18.02
CA PHE A 307 23.65 11.28 18.50
C PHE A 307 23.57 11.52 20.01
N GLY A 308 24.58 11.13 20.77
CA GLY A 308 24.71 11.50 22.19
C GLY A 308 24.82 13.01 22.38
N LYS A 309 25.68 13.67 21.59
CA LYS A 309 25.86 15.13 21.60
C LYS A 309 24.58 15.88 21.21
N VAL A 310 23.83 15.35 20.22
CA VAL A 310 22.53 15.92 19.83
C VAL A 310 21.52 15.78 20.99
N ARG A 311 21.37 14.60 21.58
CA ARG A 311 20.45 14.38 22.72
C ARG A 311 20.71 15.31 23.87
N ASN A 312 21.97 15.59 24.17
CA ASN A 312 22.37 16.45 25.29
C ASN A 312 22.33 17.94 24.92
N GLY A 313 22.03 18.31 23.68
CA GLY A 313 22.01 19.69 23.20
C GLY A 313 23.41 20.31 23.08
N GLN A 314 24.48 19.52 23.00
CA GLN A 314 25.83 19.99 22.66
C GLN A 314 25.92 20.35 21.18
N VAL A 315 25.37 19.50 20.32
CA VAL A 315 25.12 19.77 18.91
C VAL A 315 23.63 20.10 18.77
N ARG A 316 23.32 21.33 18.39
CA ARG A 316 21.95 21.81 18.31
C ARG A 316 21.37 21.76 16.90
N ILE A 317 22.23 21.73 15.89
CA ILE A 317 21.84 21.70 14.47
C ILE A 317 22.53 20.51 13.80
N LEU A 318 21.74 19.54 13.35
CA LEU A 318 22.24 18.34 12.67
C LEU A 318 21.75 18.31 11.22
N LEU A 319 22.67 18.38 10.26
CA LEU A 319 22.39 18.25 8.84
C LEU A 319 22.68 16.82 8.34
N GLY A 320 21.81 16.30 7.48
CA GLY A 320 22.04 14.98 6.90
C GLY A 320 21.06 14.56 5.82
N SER A 321 21.38 13.44 5.19
CA SER A 321 20.51 12.82 4.18
C SER A 321 19.54 11.81 4.80
N THR A 322 18.42 11.56 4.10
CA THR A 322 17.43 10.55 4.49
C THR A 322 18.10 9.18 4.71
N GLN A 323 19.01 8.79 3.83
CA GLN A 323 19.71 7.51 3.95
C GLN A 323 20.55 7.39 5.22
N ARG A 324 21.17 8.50 5.67
CA ARG A 324 22.05 8.51 6.85
C ARG A 324 21.32 8.76 8.15
N MET A 325 20.29 9.61 8.15
CA MET A 325 19.51 10.01 9.33
C MET A 325 18.11 9.37 9.38
N GLY A 326 17.54 8.99 8.25
CA GLY A 326 16.17 8.46 8.18
C GLY A 326 15.97 7.12 8.86
N ALA A 327 17.04 6.35 9.13
CA ALA A 327 16.94 5.05 9.78
C ALA A 327 17.92 4.90 10.94
N GLY A 328 17.45 4.29 12.06
CA GLY A 328 18.30 3.96 13.21
C GLY A 328 18.72 5.14 14.09
N THR A 329 18.36 6.37 13.74
CA THR A 329 18.68 7.58 14.50
C THR A 329 17.80 7.70 15.74
N ASN A 330 18.37 7.84 16.90
CA ASN A 330 17.67 7.94 18.19
C ASN A 330 18.15 9.17 18.94
N CYS A 331 17.72 10.36 18.49
CA CYS A 331 18.12 11.66 19.05
C CYS A 331 16.95 12.64 19.17
N GLN A 332 15.72 12.11 19.29
CA GLN A 332 14.49 12.90 19.33
C GLN A 332 14.28 13.70 20.63
N GLN A 333 15.04 13.41 21.69
CA GLN A 333 14.74 13.87 23.05
C GLN A 333 14.51 15.38 23.15
N LYS A 334 15.40 16.19 22.58
CA LYS A 334 15.30 17.65 22.53
C LYS A 334 14.95 18.22 21.17
N LEU A 335 14.50 17.38 20.23
CA LEU A 335 14.26 17.77 18.85
C LEU A 335 12.96 18.58 18.76
N VAL A 336 13.07 19.87 18.44
CA VAL A 336 11.96 20.82 18.38
C VAL A 336 11.54 21.16 16.96
N ALA A 337 12.47 21.09 15.99
CA ALA A 337 12.16 21.41 14.61
C ALA A 337 12.87 20.47 13.62
N LEU A 338 12.21 20.27 12.47
CA LEU A 338 12.71 19.48 11.34
C LEU A 338 12.49 20.26 10.05
N HIS A 339 13.51 20.30 9.19
CA HIS A 339 13.50 21.08 7.95
C HIS A 339 13.73 20.16 6.75
N HIS A 340 12.80 20.17 5.80
CA HIS A 340 12.90 19.49 4.51
C HIS A 340 13.34 20.50 3.44
N LEU A 341 14.62 20.49 3.06
CA LEU A 341 15.14 21.35 1.99
C LEU A 341 14.82 20.82 0.60
N ASP A 342 14.71 19.51 0.47
CA ASP A 342 14.38 18.85 -0.78
C ASP A 342 13.25 17.83 -0.59
N CYS A 343 12.47 17.62 -1.65
CA CYS A 343 11.41 16.62 -1.70
C CYS A 343 12.02 15.27 -2.10
N PRO A 344 11.87 14.21 -1.31
CA PRO A 344 12.26 12.87 -1.72
C PRO A 344 11.26 12.29 -2.73
N TRP A 345 11.68 11.25 -3.48
CA TRP A 345 10.83 10.57 -4.44
C TRP A 345 9.73 9.69 -3.81
N ARG A 346 9.95 9.26 -2.58
CA ARG A 346 9.10 8.27 -1.91
C ARG A 346 8.39 8.87 -0.71
N PRO A 347 7.09 8.66 -0.59
CA PRO A 347 6.34 9.06 0.61
C PRO A 347 6.94 8.48 1.89
N SER A 348 7.43 7.22 1.82
CA SER A 348 8.08 6.55 2.94
C SER A 348 9.31 7.28 3.47
N ASP A 349 10.01 8.05 2.62
CA ASP A 349 11.19 8.79 3.04
C ASP A 349 10.80 10.05 3.84
N LEU A 350 9.71 10.74 3.46
CA LEU A 350 9.13 11.81 4.29
C LEU A 350 8.67 11.27 5.63
N GLN A 351 7.90 10.19 5.65
CA GLN A 351 7.46 9.55 6.90
C GLN A 351 8.64 9.13 7.79
N GLN A 352 9.73 8.64 7.19
CA GLN A 352 10.94 8.29 7.94
C GLN A 352 11.64 9.51 8.51
N ARG A 353 11.69 10.64 7.79
CA ARG A 353 12.22 11.92 8.28
C ARG A 353 11.37 12.41 9.46
N GLU A 354 10.07 12.55 9.27
CA GLU A 354 9.11 13.03 10.27
C GLU A 354 9.02 12.13 11.50
N GLY A 355 9.10 10.81 11.31
CA GLY A 355 9.18 9.84 12.40
C GLY A 355 10.45 9.94 13.26
N ARG A 356 11.37 10.89 12.97
CA ARG A 356 12.48 11.22 13.89
C ARG A 356 12.06 12.21 14.94
N ILE A 357 11.15 13.11 14.63
CA ILE A 357 10.66 14.14 15.53
C ILE A 357 9.32 13.77 16.19
N ILE A 358 8.36 13.25 15.43
CA ILE A 358 7.06 12.75 15.92
C ILE A 358 7.29 11.35 16.51
N ARG A 359 7.87 11.31 17.71
CA ARG A 359 8.29 10.04 18.31
C ARG A 359 8.23 10.07 19.84
N GLN A 360 7.91 8.91 20.42
CA GLN A 360 7.98 8.72 21.87
C GLN A 360 9.37 9.08 22.43
N GLY A 361 9.39 9.71 23.58
CA GLY A 361 10.62 10.15 24.25
C GLY A 361 11.16 11.48 23.70
N ASN A 362 10.38 12.22 22.91
CA ASN A 362 10.60 13.65 22.69
C ASN A 362 10.04 14.40 23.90
N GLU A 363 10.83 15.30 24.47
CA GLU A 363 10.46 16.09 25.65
C GLU A 363 9.55 17.28 25.32
N ASN A 364 9.50 17.68 24.04
CA ASN A 364 8.65 18.75 23.58
C ASN A 364 7.22 18.25 23.40
N LYS A 365 6.22 19.05 23.78
CA LYS A 365 4.81 18.76 23.56
C LYS A 365 4.37 19.07 22.13
N GLU A 366 4.99 20.07 21.53
CA GLU A 366 4.75 20.58 20.18
C GLU A 366 6.08 20.66 19.43
N VAL A 367 6.03 20.39 18.13
CA VAL A 367 7.20 20.42 17.25
C VAL A 367 6.86 21.01 15.90
N ASP A 368 7.82 21.67 15.29
CA ASP A 368 7.66 22.34 14.00
C ASP A 368 8.30 21.53 12.88
N ILE A 369 7.58 21.38 11.74
CA ILE A 369 8.09 20.74 10.53
C ILE A 369 7.99 21.72 9.37
N TYR A 370 9.16 22.09 8.85
CA TYR A 370 9.28 23.07 7.76
C TYR A 370 9.55 22.37 6.42
N SER A 371 8.77 22.71 5.41
CA SER A 371 8.99 22.29 4.01
C SER A 371 9.25 23.52 3.16
N TYR A 372 10.40 23.57 2.48
CA TYR A 372 10.80 24.69 1.62
C TYR A 372 10.51 24.34 0.17
N VAL A 373 9.70 25.17 -0.49
CA VAL A 373 9.22 24.96 -1.86
C VAL A 373 9.52 26.18 -2.71
N THR A 374 10.26 26.02 -3.80
CA THR A 374 10.44 27.11 -4.78
C THR A 374 9.32 27.06 -5.81
N GLU A 375 8.49 28.10 -5.86
CA GLU A 375 7.35 28.21 -6.78
C GLU A 375 7.81 28.17 -8.25
N GLY A 376 6.98 27.64 -9.14
CA GLY A 376 7.30 27.57 -10.57
C GLY A 376 8.49 26.67 -10.93
N THR A 377 8.88 25.79 -10.01
CA THR A 377 9.95 24.79 -10.21
C THR A 377 9.44 23.37 -9.97
N PHE A 378 10.32 22.41 -10.11
CA PHE A 378 10.02 20.98 -9.91
C PHE A 378 9.56 20.62 -8.50
N ASP A 379 9.79 21.45 -7.49
CA ASP A 379 9.44 21.15 -6.11
C ASP A 379 7.93 21.02 -5.87
N ALA A 380 7.15 22.01 -6.32
CA ALA A 380 5.70 22.03 -6.11
C ALA A 380 5.05 20.77 -6.69
N TYR A 381 5.49 20.39 -7.89
CA TYR A 381 5.05 19.16 -8.53
C TYR A 381 5.43 17.91 -7.74
N LEU A 382 6.69 17.82 -7.28
CA LEU A 382 7.18 16.64 -6.55
C LEU A 382 6.47 16.47 -5.21
N TYR A 383 6.24 17.55 -4.46
CA TYR A 383 5.47 17.48 -3.20
C TYR A 383 4.04 17.02 -3.46
N GLN A 384 3.38 17.51 -4.50
CA GLN A 384 2.03 17.08 -4.89
C GLN A 384 1.99 15.60 -5.28
N LEU A 385 2.99 15.13 -6.04
CA LEU A 385 3.12 13.72 -6.43
C LEU A 385 3.31 12.82 -5.20
N VAL A 386 4.20 13.20 -4.28
CA VAL A 386 4.47 12.44 -3.07
C VAL A 386 3.25 12.42 -2.14
N GLU A 387 2.53 13.54 -2.02
CA GLU A 387 1.28 13.61 -1.25
C GLU A 387 0.19 12.70 -1.82
N SER A 388 0.03 12.69 -3.14
CA SER A 388 -0.93 11.82 -3.83
C SER A 388 -0.61 10.34 -3.61
N LYS A 389 0.67 9.95 -3.74
CA LYS A 389 1.15 8.61 -3.42
C LYS A 389 0.90 8.24 -1.95
N GLN A 390 1.13 9.17 -1.02
CA GLN A 390 0.92 8.97 0.41
C GLN A 390 -0.55 8.73 0.74
N LYS A 391 -1.46 9.54 0.19
CA LYS A 391 -2.91 9.37 0.35
C LYS A 391 -3.35 8.00 -0.15
N PHE A 392 -2.86 7.59 -1.31
CA PHE A 392 -3.13 6.29 -1.90
C PHE A 392 -2.69 5.11 -1.01
N ILE A 393 -1.43 5.11 -0.58
CA ILE A 393 -0.89 4.07 0.31
C ILE A 393 -1.68 4.00 1.62
N SER A 394 -2.02 5.15 2.21
CA SER A 394 -2.79 5.23 3.45
C SER A 394 -4.21 4.67 3.29
N GLN A 395 -4.88 4.94 2.17
CA GLN A 395 -6.22 4.42 1.89
C GLN A 395 -6.23 2.89 1.80
N ILE A 396 -5.23 2.31 1.12
CA ILE A 396 -5.08 0.86 1.01
C ILE A 396 -4.80 0.24 2.37
N MET A 397 -3.82 0.74 3.10
CA MET A 397 -3.37 0.14 4.36
C MET A 397 -4.40 0.23 5.48
N THR A 398 -5.17 1.31 5.54
CA THR A 398 -6.18 1.49 6.60
C THR A 398 -7.50 0.82 6.29
N SER A 399 -7.77 0.47 5.03
CA SER A 399 -9.06 -0.05 4.55
C SER A 399 -10.27 0.84 4.95
N LYS A 400 -10.03 2.11 5.26
CA LYS A 400 -11.07 3.09 5.62
C LYS A 400 -11.92 3.52 4.43
N SER A 401 -11.46 3.21 3.21
CA SER A 401 -12.22 3.43 1.98
C SER A 401 -12.22 2.15 1.15
N PRO A 402 -13.38 1.62 0.75
CA PRO A 402 -13.47 0.43 -0.07
C PRO A 402 -13.15 0.76 -1.53
N VAL A 403 -11.91 1.18 -1.78
CA VAL A 403 -11.42 1.41 -3.15
C VAL A 403 -11.14 0.04 -3.76
N ARG A 404 -11.90 -0.36 -4.78
CA ARG A 404 -11.69 -1.63 -5.47
C ARG A 404 -10.55 -1.60 -6.48
N SER A 405 -10.22 -0.42 -6.99
CA SER A 405 -9.12 -0.24 -7.93
C SER A 405 -8.33 1.03 -7.63
N ALA A 406 -7.05 1.01 -7.92
CA ALA A 406 -6.17 2.14 -7.70
C ALA A 406 -5.06 2.19 -8.76
N GLU A 407 -4.63 3.40 -9.10
CA GLU A 407 -3.53 3.61 -10.05
C GLU A 407 -2.19 3.61 -9.28
N ASP A 408 -1.22 2.87 -9.81
CA ASP A 408 0.15 2.86 -9.28
C ASP A 408 0.96 3.95 -10.00
N VAL A 409 1.50 4.88 -9.22
CA VAL A 409 2.27 6.02 -9.74
C VAL A 409 3.75 5.79 -9.41
N ASP A 410 4.42 4.91 -10.16
CA ASP A 410 5.85 4.66 -10.04
C ASP A 410 6.65 5.41 -11.11
N GLU A 411 6.58 6.74 -11.12
CA GLU A 411 7.39 7.56 -12.02
C GLU A 411 8.56 8.21 -11.29
N GLN A 412 9.77 7.92 -11.78
CA GLN A 412 11.02 8.55 -11.31
C GLN A 412 11.48 9.72 -12.19
N ALA A 413 10.76 9.99 -13.27
CA ALA A 413 11.04 11.07 -14.19
C ALA A 413 9.76 11.77 -14.63
N LEU A 414 9.80 13.09 -14.72
CA LEU A 414 8.70 13.89 -15.25
C LEU A 414 8.52 13.63 -16.75
N SER A 415 7.27 13.62 -17.20
CA SER A 415 6.95 13.60 -18.62
C SER A 415 7.28 14.95 -19.28
N TYR A 416 7.40 14.95 -20.61
CA TYR A 416 7.60 16.19 -21.35
C TYR A 416 6.50 17.22 -21.11
N ALA A 417 5.24 16.79 -21.06
CA ALA A 417 4.09 17.66 -20.82
C ALA A 417 4.17 18.36 -19.45
N GLU A 418 4.60 17.60 -18.40
CA GLU A 418 4.76 18.13 -17.05
C GLU A 418 5.91 19.15 -16.95
N ILE A 419 7.04 18.88 -17.61
CA ILE A 419 8.16 19.82 -17.66
C ILE A 419 7.77 21.09 -18.41
N LYS A 420 7.08 20.96 -19.55
CA LYS A 420 6.60 22.10 -20.34
C LYS A 420 5.59 22.95 -19.56
N ALA A 421 4.69 22.30 -18.81
CA ALA A 421 3.73 22.96 -17.94
C ALA A 421 4.41 23.82 -16.87
N LEU A 422 5.42 23.26 -16.20
CA LEU A 422 6.20 23.99 -15.20
C LEU A 422 6.96 25.18 -15.80
N ALA A 423 7.51 25.01 -17.01
CA ALA A 423 8.28 26.05 -17.69
C ALA A 423 7.42 27.20 -18.22
N SER A 424 6.20 26.93 -18.71
CA SER A 424 5.33 27.93 -19.32
C SER A 424 4.67 28.86 -18.30
N GLY A 425 4.60 28.48 -17.03
CA GLY A 425 3.92 29.23 -15.98
C GLY A 425 2.42 29.44 -16.26
N ASN A 426 1.83 28.71 -17.21
CA ASN A 426 0.46 28.88 -17.64
C ASN A 426 -0.52 28.37 -16.57
N PRO A 427 -1.37 29.25 -15.98
CA PRO A 427 -2.31 28.85 -14.92
C PRO A 427 -3.33 27.80 -15.38
N LEU A 428 -3.65 27.75 -16.68
CA LEU A 428 -4.58 26.74 -17.23
C LEU A 428 -4.04 25.31 -17.13
N ILE A 429 -2.72 25.14 -17.18
CA ILE A 429 -2.09 23.84 -17.02
C ILE A 429 -2.18 23.37 -15.57
N LYS A 430 -2.03 24.27 -14.61
CA LYS A 430 -2.26 23.97 -13.19
C LYS A 430 -3.72 23.57 -12.94
N GLU A 431 -4.66 24.39 -13.48
CA GLU A 431 -6.11 24.08 -13.39
C GLU A 431 -6.43 22.70 -14.00
N LYS A 432 -5.84 22.37 -15.15
CA LYS A 432 -5.98 21.04 -15.78
C LYS A 432 -5.48 19.93 -14.86
N MET A 433 -4.30 20.07 -14.28
CA MET A 433 -3.74 19.05 -13.38
C MET A 433 -4.61 18.84 -12.13
N ASP A 434 -5.07 19.90 -11.52
CA ASP A 434 -5.96 19.85 -10.36
C ASP A 434 -7.30 19.17 -10.72
N LEU A 435 -7.86 19.49 -11.89
CA LEU A 435 -9.08 18.86 -12.42
C LEU A 435 -8.86 17.41 -12.79
N ASP A 436 -7.73 17.02 -13.38
CA ASP A 436 -7.39 15.62 -13.68
C ASP A 436 -7.42 14.77 -12.40
N ILE A 437 -6.86 15.27 -11.31
CA ILE A 437 -6.87 14.61 -10.00
C ILE A 437 -8.30 14.48 -9.47
N GLU A 438 -9.09 15.57 -9.54
CA GLU A 438 -10.46 15.57 -9.05
C GLU A 438 -11.39 14.66 -9.88
N VAL A 439 -11.25 14.68 -11.21
CA VAL A 439 -11.99 13.81 -12.14
C VAL A 439 -11.61 12.35 -11.91
N SER A 440 -10.32 12.06 -11.73
CA SER A 440 -9.85 10.69 -11.42
C SER A 440 -10.44 10.19 -10.10
N LYS A 441 -10.48 11.04 -9.06
CA LYS A 441 -11.10 10.73 -7.78
C LYS A 441 -12.60 10.46 -7.90
N LEU A 442 -13.32 11.29 -8.67
CA LEU A 442 -14.76 11.10 -8.89
C LEU A 442 -15.08 9.87 -9.74
N LYS A 443 -14.27 9.59 -10.78
CA LYS A 443 -14.36 8.35 -11.57
C LYS A 443 -14.13 7.12 -10.71
N LEU A 444 -13.19 7.16 -9.79
CA LEU A 444 -12.93 6.10 -8.83
C LEU A 444 -14.13 5.87 -7.90
N LEU A 445 -14.69 6.94 -7.33
CA LEU A 445 -15.90 6.86 -6.50
C LEU A 445 -17.09 6.28 -7.28
N LYS A 446 -17.25 6.66 -8.56
CA LYS A 446 -18.28 6.11 -9.45
C LYS A 446 -18.04 4.62 -9.71
N SER A 447 -16.80 4.22 -10.01
CA SER A 447 -16.43 2.81 -10.20
C SER A 447 -16.74 1.96 -8.97
N ASN A 448 -16.44 2.48 -7.77
CA ASN A 448 -16.78 1.81 -6.52
C ASN A 448 -18.28 1.66 -6.32
N HIS A 449 -19.05 2.72 -6.57
CA HIS A 449 -20.50 2.69 -6.50
C HIS A 449 -21.08 1.65 -7.48
N LEU A 450 -20.58 1.61 -8.72
CA LEU A 450 -20.99 0.61 -9.72
C LEU A 450 -20.63 -0.81 -9.29
N SER A 451 -19.43 -1.01 -8.71
CA SER A 451 -19.02 -2.33 -8.19
C SER A 451 -19.90 -2.81 -7.03
N GLN A 452 -20.24 -1.91 -6.11
CA GLN A 452 -21.20 -2.23 -5.03
C GLN A 452 -22.58 -2.56 -5.58
N ARG A 453 -23.02 -1.81 -6.59
CA ARG A 453 -24.28 -2.06 -7.28
C ARG A 453 -24.29 -3.44 -7.94
N TYR A 454 -23.24 -3.82 -8.69
CA TYR A 454 -23.12 -5.15 -9.30
C TYR A 454 -23.09 -6.27 -8.25
N ALA A 455 -22.39 -6.06 -7.14
CA ALA A 455 -22.38 -7.03 -6.06
C ALA A 455 -23.77 -7.20 -5.40
N LEU A 456 -24.53 -6.12 -5.29
CA LEU A 456 -25.94 -6.17 -4.82
C LEU A 456 -26.84 -6.83 -5.86
N GLU A 457 -26.68 -6.56 -7.14
CA GLU A 457 -27.42 -7.22 -8.24
C GLU A 457 -27.17 -8.74 -8.24
N ASP A 458 -25.92 -9.17 -8.05
CA ASP A 458 -25.57 -10.59 -7.90
C ASP A 458 -26.17 -11.19 -6.60
N ALA A 459 -26.13 -10.46 -5.52
CA ALA A 459 -26.75 -10.91 -4.26
C ALA A 459 -28.27 -11.05 -4.41
N ILE A 460 -28.95 -10.09 -5.06
CA ILE A 460 -30.38 -10.11 -5.31
C ILE A 460 -30.77 -11.29 -6.23
N SER A 461 -29.99 -11.54 -7.27
CA SER A 461 -30.30 -12.56 -8.27
C SER A 461 -29.93 -13.98 -7.87
N LYS A 462 -28.87 -14.15 -7.05
CA LYS A 462 -28.32 -15.47 -6.72
C LYS A 462 -28.29 -15.77 -5.24
N THR A 463 -27.68 -14.89 -4.44
CA THR A 463 -27.35 -15.19 -3.03
C THR A 463 -28.61 -15.18 -2.15
N PHE A 464 -29.41 -14.11 -2.20
CA PHE A 464 -30.64 -14.04 -1.40
C PHE A 464 -31.66 -15.13 -1.77
N PRO A 465 -31.99 -15.39 -3.05
CA PRO A 465 -32.91 -16.46 -3.40
C PRO A 465 -32.46 -17.83 -2.91
N LYS A 466 -31.16 -18.13 -3.04
CA LYS A 466 -30.57 -19.38 -2.54
C LYS A 466 -30.70 -19.50 -1.02
N ASN A 467 -30.28 -18.48 -0.27
CA ASN A 467 -30.33 -18.49 1.20
C ASN A 467 -31.78 -18.54 1.71
N ILE A 468 -32.70 -17.88 1.03
CA ILE A 468 -34.13 -17.94 1.36
C ILE A 468 -34.71 -19.34 1.12
N ALA A 469 -34.34 -19.99 -0.01
CA ALA A 469 -34.74 -21.35 -0.31
C ALA A 469 -34.21 -22.33 0.73
N GLU A 470 -32.92 -22.25 1.06
CA GLU A 470 -32.30 -23.08 2.12
C GLU A 470 -32.94 -22.87 3.50
N ALA A 471 -33.27 -21.61 3.86
CA ALA A 471 -33.94 -21.31 5.11
C ALA A 471 -35.34 -21.93 5.15
N ARG A 472 -36.11 -21.86 4.06
CA ARG A 472 -37.42 -22.49 3.96
C ARG A 472 -37.36 -23.99 4.04
N GLU A 473 -36.39 -24.62 3.37
CA GLU A 473 -36.17 -26.05 3.43
C GLU A 473 -35.84 -26.52 4.86
N ARG A 474 -34.99 -25.76 5.58
CA ARG A 474 -34.72 -26.03 7.01
C ARG A 474 -35.94 -25.91 7.89
N ILE A 475 -36.76 -24.87 7.67
CA ILE A 475 -38.01 -24.66 8.44
C ILE A 475 -38.91 -25.86 8.20
N SER A 476 -39.16 -26.23 6.96
CA SER A 476 -39.97 -27.38 6.61
C SER A 476 -39.44 -28.69 7.21
N GLY A 477 -38.11 -28.83 7.22
CA GLY A 477 -37.42 -29.97 7.86
C GLY A 477 -37.63 -30.00 9.37
N TYR A 478 -37.52 -28.86 10.07
CA TYR A 478 -37.81 -28.78 11.50
C TYR A 478 -39.27 -29.05 11.83
N GLU A 479 -40.20 -28.48 11.04
CA GLU A 479 -41.63 -28.75 11.20
C GLU A 479 -41.95 -30.27 11.12
N ALA A 480 -41.43 -30.92 10.08
CA ALA A 480 -41.61 -32.35 9.88
C ALA A 480 -41.01 -33.19 11.03
N ASP A 481 -39.78 -32.84 11.47
CA ASP A 481 -39.09 -33.56 12.55
C ASP A 481 -39.81 -33.34 13.92
N ILE A 482 -40.31 -32.13 14.19
CA ILE A 482 -41.11 -31.83 15.38
C ILE A 482 -42.36 -32.66 15.40
N VAL A 483 -43.07 -32.77 14.27
CA VAL A 483 -44.28 -33.60 14.16
C VAL A 483 -43.94 -35.08 14.39
N ALA A 484 -42.88 -35.58 13.71
CA ALA A 484 -42.44 -36.97 13.86
C ALA A 484 -42.07 -37.30 15.32
N VAL A 485 -41.33 -36.40 15.98
CA VAL A 485 -40.96 -36.56 17.39
C VAL A 485 -42.20 -36.54 18.29
N LYS A 486 -43.13 -35.63 18.06
CA LYS A 486 -44.39 -35.53 18.87
C LYS A 486 -45.27 -36.75 18.73
N GLU A 487 -45.47 -37.24 17.50
CA GLU A 487 -46.29 -38.41 17.23
C GLU A 487 -45.71 -39.71 17.78
N ASN A 488 -44.38 -39.81 17.85
CA ASN A 488 -43.70 -41.01 18.33
C ASN A 488 -43.16 -40.88 19.78
N THR A 489 -43.58 -39.86 20.50
CA THR A 489 -43.23 -39.71 21.91
C THR A 489 -44.30 -40.42 22.76
N HIS A 490 -43.93 -41.60 23.24
CA HIS A 490 -44.79 -42.43 24.10
C HIS A 490 -44.08 -42.72 25.42
N PRO A 491 -44.10 -41.74 26.37
CA PRO A 491 -43.37 -41.91 27.62
C PRO A 491 -44.01 -42.99 28.51
N ASN A 492 -43.14 -43.81 29.15
CA ASN A 492 -43.55 -44.74 30.22
C ASN A 492 -43.84 -43.98 31.53
N ALA A 493 -44.08 -44.70 32.61
CA ALA A 493 -44.39 -44.13 33.94
C ALA A 493 -43.25 -43.21 34.47
N ASP A 494 -41.99 -43.41 34.03
CA ASP A 494 -40.79 -42.65 34.40
C ASP A 494 -40.50 -41.50 33.41
N GLY A 495 -41.40 -41.25 32.45
CA GLY A 495 -41.24 -40.19 31.46
C GLY A 495 -40.27 -40.49 30.32
N PHE A 496 -39.77 -41.71 30.18
CA PHE A 496 -38.85 -42.16 29.14
C PHE A 496 -39.62 -42.76 27.95
N SER A 497 -39.33 -42.32 26.73
CA SER A 497 -39.83 -42.97 25.52
C SER A 497 -38.93 -44.15 25.12
N PRO A 498 -39.48 -45.30 24.68
CA PRO A 498 -38.70 -46.46 24.33
C PRO A 498 -37.65 -46.18 23.24
N LEU A 499 -36.43 -46.71 23.40
CA LEU A 499 -35.32 -46.61 22.45
C LEU A 499 -35.16 -47.96 21.75
N THR A 500 -35.12 -47.95 20.42
CA THR A 500 -34.86 -49.14 19.64
C THR A 500 -33.43 -49.17 19.14
N LEU A 501 -32.62 -50.19 19.48
CA LEU A 501 -31.27 -50.38 19.02
C LEU A 501 -31.12 -51.78 18.42
N MET A 502 -30.58 -51.89 17.19
CA MET A 502 -30.39 -53.17 16.47
C MET A 502 -31.64 -54.09 16.49
N GLY A 503 -32.83 -53.47 16.39
CA GLY A 503 -34.11 -54.20 16.38
C GLY A 503 -34.63 -54.61 17.77
N VAL A 504 -33.94 -54.31 18.85
CA VAL A 504 -34.41 -54.54 20.24
C VAL A 504 -34.87 -53.24 20.82
N THR A 505 -36.12 -53.24 21.34
CA THR A 505 -36.72 -52.08 21.97
C THR A 505 -36.55 -52.13 23.49
N TYR A 506 -35.91 -51.09 24.04
CA TYR A 506 -35.66 -50.92 25.46
C TYR A 506 -36.66 -49.94 26.05
N ALA A 507 -37.52 -50.42 26.97
CA ALA A 507 -38.49 -49.59 27.64
C ALA A 507 -37.97 -48.92 28.91
N GLU A 508 -36.89 -49.47 29.49
CA GLU A 508 -36.26 -48.95 30.70
C GLU A 508 -35.09 -48.04 30.36
N LYS A 509 -35.07 -46.81 30.93
CA LYS A 509 -34.04 -45.81 30.68
C LYS A 509 -32.61 -46.30 30.95
N LYS A 510 -32.43 -47.08 32.02
CA LYS A 510 -31.13 -47.63 32.41
C LYS A 510 -30.62 -48.64 31.39
N GLU A 511 -31.47 -49.53 30.92
CA GLU A 511 -31.13 -50.58 29.97
C GLU A 511 -30.81 -49.99 28.60
N ALA A 512 -31.64 -49.03 28.15
CA ALA A 512 -31.44 -48.29 26.90
C ALA A 512 -30.09 -47.57 26.87
N GLY A 513 -29.74 -46.85 27.93
CA GLY A 513 -28.47 -46.14 28.00
C GLY A 513 -27.25 -47.07 28.11
N ALA A 514 -27.36 -48.19 28.83
CA ALA A 514 -26.33 -49.19 28.89
C ALA A 514 -26.13 -49.89 27.53
N ALA A 515 -27.18 -50.20 26.80
CA ALA A 515 -27.14 -50.72 25.45
C ALA A 515 -26.45 -49.73 24.46
N LEU A 516 -26.77 -48.46 24.54
CA LEU A 516 -26.15 -47.41 23.72
C LEU A 516 -24.64 -47.33 24.00
N LEU A 517 -24.18 -47.35 25.26
CA LEU A 517 -22.77 -47.37 25.60
C LEU A 517 -22.05 -48.64 25.11
N THR A 518 -22.73 -49.79 25.21
CA THR A 518 -22.19 -51.05 24.70
C THR A 518 -21.99 -50.97 23.17
N MET A 519 -22.90 -50.30 22.45
CA MET A 519 -22.75 -50.07 21.03
C MET A 519 -21.51 -49.21 20.71
N CYS A 520 -21.28 -48.16 21.48
CA CYS A 520 -20.05 -47.35 21.33
C CYS A 520 -18.78 -48.21 21.56
N GLN A 521 -18.76 -49.06 22.59
CA GLN A 521 -17.61 -49.91 22.92
C GLN A 521 -17.33 -51.00 21.88
N ASN A 522 -18.38 -51.51 21.24
CA ASN A 522 -18.31 -52.60 20.25
C ASN A 522 -18.22 -52.08 18.80
N MET A 523 -18.09 -50.81 18.61
CA MET A 523 -17.97 -50.20 17.27
C MET A 523 -16.63 -50.61 16.62
N LEU A 524 -16.68 -51.38 15.54
CA LEU A 524 -15.50 -51.92 14.85
C LEU A 524 -14.91 -50.99 13.81
N SER A 525 -15.68 -50.00 13.34
CA SER A 525 -15.27 -49.00 12.34
C SER A 525 -15.64 -47.61 12.83
N PRO A 526 -14.81 -46.60 12.60
CA PRO A 526 -15.17 -45.21 12.92
C PRO A 526 -16.25 -44.62 12.02
N GLU A 527 -16.60 -45.27 10.93
CA GLU A 527 -17.62 -44.85 9.98
C GLU A 527 -19.02 -44.85 10.58
N ALA A 528 -19.88 -43.95 10.09
CA ALA A 528 -21.25 -43.83 10.53
C ALA A 528 -22.05 -45.10 10.24
N ALA A 529 -22.68 -45.68 11.25
CA ALA A 529 -23.51 -46.87 11.15
C ALA A 529 -24.91 -46.61 11.74
N GLN A 530 -25.95 -47.04 11.03
CA GLN A 530 -27.31 -47.00 11.54
C GLN A 530 -27.47 -48.03 12.66
N ILE A 531 -27.87 -47.55 13.86
CA ILE A 531 -27.94 -48.41 15.04
C ILE A 531 -29.38 -48.60 15.56
N GLY A 532 -30.35 -47.82 15.09
CA GLY A 532 -31.70 -47.91 15.57
C GLY A 532 -32.60 -46.74 15.31
N SER A 533 -33.58 -46.50 16.20
CA SER A 533 -34.49 -45.34 16.12
C SER A 533 -34.91 -44.84 17.51
N TYR A 534 -35.18 -43.56 17.62
CA TYR A 534 -35.64 -42.91 18.84
C TYR A 534 -36.64 -41.81 18.51
N ARG A 535 -37.83 -41.87 19.12
CA ARG A 535 -38.92 -40.87 18.94
C ARG A 535 -39.21 -40.57 17.48
N GLY A 536 -39.27 -41.58 16.62
CA GLY A 536 -39.55 -41.46 15.19
C GLY A 536 -38.35 -41.13 14.32
N LEU A 537 -37.20 -40.81 14.89
CA LEU A 537 -35.97 -40.51 14.16
C LEU A 537 -35.06 -41.73 14.10
N THR A 538 -34.34 -41.88 12.97
CA THR A 538 -33.31 -42.91 12.78
C THR A 538 -32.02 -42.51 13.47
N LEU A 539 -31.36 -43.47 14.14
CA LEU A 539 -30.09 -43.26 14.86
C LEU A 539 -28.92 -43.73 14.06
N GLU A 540 -27.95 -42.88 13.89
CA GLU A 540 -26.67 -43.16 13.25
C GLU A 540 -25.53 -42.84 14.24
N LEU A 541 -24.65 -43.79 14.50
CA LEU A 541 -23.50 -43.65 15.42
C LEU A 541 -22.20 -43.58 14.63
N GLU A 542 -21.36 -42.63 14.93
CA GLU A 542 -20.00 -42.46 14.34
C GLU A 542 -18.96 -42.20 15.43
N PHE A 543 -17.71 -42.56 15.18
CA PHE A 543 -16.57 -42.12 15.99
C PHE A 543 -15.79 -41.06 15.25
N HIS A 544 -15.83 -39.84 15.77
CA HIS A 544 -15.09 -38.72 15.16
C HIS A 544 -13.63 -38.74 15.61
N SER A 545 -12.74 -39.19 14.73
CA SER A 545 -11.31 -39.48 15.03
C SER A 545 -10.52 -38.22 15.45
N PHE A 546 -10.88 -37.03 14.96
CA PHE A 546 -10.20 -35.77 15.30
C PHE A 546 -10.48 -35.31 16.73
N SER A 547 -11.75 -35.33 17.15
CA SER A 547 -12.14 -34.97 18.53
C SER A 547 -12.12 -36.12 19.51
N GLN A 548 -11.91 -37.36 19.02
CA GLN A 548 -11.93 -38.60 19.81
C GLN A 548 -13.24 -38.84 20.59
N GLU A 549 -14.36 -38.48 19.95
CA GLU A 549 -15.70 -38.54 20.58
C GLU A 549 -16.64 -39.38 19.73
N TYR A 550 -17.56 -40.10 20.41
CA TYR A 550 -18.70 -40.70 19.75
C TYR A 550 -19.78 -39.64 19.49
N ARG A 551 -20.28 -39.62 18.26
CA ARG A 551 -21.39 -38.74 17.84
C ARG A 551 -22.56 -39.61 17.44
N LEU A 552 -23.70 -39.29 18.01
CA LEU A 552 -24.98 -39.87 17.64
C LEU A 552 -25.76 -38.84 16.85
N THR A 553 -26.11 -39.18 15.62
CA THR A 553 -26.96 -38.33 14.76
C THR A 553 -28.35 -38.93 14.68
N MET A 554 -29.34 -38.16 15.09
CA MET A 554 -30.78 -38.45 14.95
C MET A 554 -31.24 -37.89 13.61
N ILE A 555 -31.72 -38.75 12.72
CA ILE A 555 -32.00 -38.43 11.33
C ILE A 555 -33.52 -38.50 11.12
N GLY A 556 -34.08 -37.33 10.82
CA GLY A 556 -35.42 -37.15 10.28
C GLY A 556 -35.34 -36.58 8.87
N GLN A 557 -36.01 -35.50 8.61
CA GLN A 557 -35.76 -34.68 7.42
C GLN A 557 -34.43 -33.89 7.55
N LEU A 558 -34.07 -33.53 8.80
CA LEU A 558 -32.81 -32.94 9.14
C LEU A 558 -31.93 -33.90 9.98
N ARG A 559 -30.69 -33.53 10.16
CA ARG A 559 -29.71 -34.30 10.95
C ARG A 559 -29.42 -33.56 12.25
N HIS A 560 -29.70 -34.23 13.40
CA HIS A 560 -29.56 -33.67 14.74
C HIS A 560 -28.46 -34.45 15.49
N THR A 561 -27.24 -33.90 15.57
CA THR A 561 -26.09 -34.60 16.15
C THR A 561 -25.88 -34.21 17.60
N VAL A 562 -25.66 -35.18 18.45
CA VAL A 562 -25.25 -35.06 19.85
C VAL A 562 -23.96 -35.81 20.13
N THR A 563 -23.09 -35.25 20.95
CA THR A 563 -21.85 -35.92 21.41
C THR A 563 -22.20 -36.76 22.62
N LEU A 564 -21.80 -38.05 22.55
CA LEU A 564 -21.99 -38.99 23.62
C LEU A 564 -20.86 -38.96 24.64
N GLY A 565 -21.17 -39.13 25.92
CA GLY A 565 -20.20 -39.27 27.00
C GLY A 565 -20.26 -40.66 27.65
N THR A 566 -19.58 -40.78 28.77
CA THR A 566 -19.50 -42.05 29.51
C THR A 566 -20.66 -42.32 30.45
N ASP A 567 -21.57 -41.36 30.64
CA ASP A 567 -22.70 -41.48 31.52
C ASP A 567 -23.94 -42.01 30.80
N VAL A 568 -24.48 -43.13 31.34
CA VAL A 568 -25.65 -43.85 30.83
C VAL A 568 -26.88 -42.97 30.70
N PHE A 569 -27.22 -42.21 31.76
CA PHE A 569 -28.40 -41.34 31.80
C PHE A 569 -28.16 -40.03 31.07
N GLY A 570 -26.95 -39.50 31.16
CA GLY A 570 -26.57 -38.25 30.52
C GLY A 570 -26.66 -38.31 29.01
N ASN A 571 -26.36 -39.46 28.38
CA ASN A 571 -26.49 -39.62 26.92
C ASN A 571 -27.97 -39.51 26.46
N LEU A 572 -28.85 -40.20 27.12
CA LEU A 572 -30.29 -40.10 26.81
C LEU A 572 -30.84 -38.70 27.07
N GLN A 573 -30.41 -38.06 28.15
CA GLN A 573 -30.77 -36.68 28.43
C GLN A 573 -30.34 -35.70 27.36
N ARG A 574 -29.10 -35.90 26.81
CA ARG A 574 -28.61 -35.08 25.69
C ARG A 574 -29.44 -35.25 24.41
N MET A 575 -29.90 -36.51 24.15
CA MET A 575 -30.83 -36.78 23.06
C MET A 575 -32.15 -36.09 23.26
N ASP A 576 -32.78 -36.21 24.43
CA ASP A 576 -34.04 -35.54 24.77
C ASP A 576 -33.90 -34.03 24.68
N ASN A 577 -32.88 -33.45 25.31
CA ASN A 577 -32.62 -32.00 25.25
C ASN A 577 -32.47 -31.50 23.81
N MET A 578 -31.79 -32.27 22.94
CA MET A 578 -31.65 -31.90 21.53
C MET A 578 -33.02 -31.83 20.83
N LEU A 579 -33.86 -32.84 21.06
CA LEU A 579 -35.21 -32.89 20.47
C LEU A 579 -36.12 -31.79 21.03
N GLU A 580 -36.02 -31.47 22.32
CA GLU A 580 -36.75 -30.38 22.96
C GLU A 580 -36.35 -29.00 22.46
N THR A 581 -35.12 -28.83 21.92
CA THR A 581 -34.69 -27.56 21.32
C THR A 581 -35.15 -27.36 19.88
N LEU A 582 -35.78 -28.34 19.23
CA LEU A 582 -36.20 -28.23 17.83
C LEU A 582 -37.16 -27.06 17.57
N PRO A 583 -38.18 -26.80 18.38
CA PRO A 583 -39.07 -25.64 18.18
C PRO A 583 -38.36 -24.31 18.28
N MET A 584 -37.35 -24.19 19.18
CA MET A 584 -36.54 -22.96 19.29
C MET A 584 -35.64 -22.76 18.07
N LYS A 585 -35.11 -23.85 17.50
CA LYS A 585 -34.33 -23.80 16.26
C LYS A 585 -35.16 -23.44 15.04
N GLU A 586 -36.38 -23.98 14.96
CA GLU A 586 -37.37 -23.57 13.95
C GLU A 586 -37.64 -22.06 14.01
N GLN A 587 -37.97 -21.56 15.22
CA GLN A 587 -38.23 -20.12 15.44
C GLN A 587 -37.03 -19.26 15.02
N ALA A 588 -35.81 -19.66 15.36
CA ALA A 588 -34.60 -18.96 14.94
C ALA A 588 -34.45 -18.94 13.42
N CYS A 589 -34.81 -20.02 12.72
CA CYS A 589 -34.82 -20.06 11.26
C CYS A 589 -35.93 -19.15 10.65
N LEU A 590 -37.10 -19.05 11.27
CA LEU A 590 -38.15 -18.12 10.85
C LEU A 590 -37.70 -16.65 10.98
N GLU A 591 -37.00 -16.30 12.05
CA GLU A 591 -36.41 -14.98 12.23
C GLU A 591 -35.32 -14.70 11.20
N GLN A 592 -34.49 -15.71 10.93
CA GLN A 592 -33.47 -15.61 9.88
C GLN A 592 -34.07 -15.39 8.50
N LEU A 593 -35.15 -16.10 8.17
CA LEU A 593 -35.89 -15.93 6.91
C LEU A 593 -36.46 -14.52 6.78
N SER A 594 -37.08 -13.99 7.83
CA SER A 594 -37.62 -12.63 7.88
C SER A 594 -36.52 -11.60 7.65
N ASN A 595 -35.36 -11.75 8.32
CA ASN A 595 -34.19 -10.87 8.13
C ASN A 595 -33.65 -10.91 6.71
N LEU A 596 -33.51 -12.10 6.08
CA LEU A 596 -33.09 -12.25 4.71
C LEU A 596 -34.05 -11.57 3.71
N GLN A 597 -35.35 -11.67 3.95
CA GLN A 597 -36.38 -10.99 3.13
C GLN A 597 -36.27 -9.47 3.26
N ASN A 598 -36.11 -8.93 4.46
CA ASN A 598 -35.93 -7.50 4.70
C ASN A 598 -34.64 -6.98 4.06
N GLN A 599 -33.54 -7.76 4.15
CA GLN A 599 -32.27 -7.42 3.49
C GLN A 599 -32.41 -7.41 1.95
N LEU A 600 -33.14 -8.36 1.38
CA LEU A 600 -33.44 -8.41 -0.04
C LEU A 600 -34.19 -7.17 -0.52
N GLU A 601 -35.27 -6.77 0.20
CA GLU A 601 -36.03 -5.57 -0.17
C GLU A 601 -35.18 -4.30 -0.02
N THR A 602 -34.38 -4.18 1.03
CA THR A 602 -33.44 -3.07 1.20
C THR A 602 -32.42 -3.02 0.06
N ALA A 603 -31.86 -4.17 -0.34
CA ALA A 603 -30.90 -4.27 -1.44
C ALA A 603 -31.53 -3.85 -2.78
N LYS A 604 -32.80 -4.23 -3.06
CA LYS A 604 -33.52 -3.80 -4.26
C LYS A 604 -33.69 -2.29 -4.36
N VAL A 605 -33.96 -1.63 -3.23
CA VAL A 605 -34.04 -0.15 -3.19
C VAL A 605 -32.68 0.50 -3.39
N GLU A 606 -31.63 -0.03 -2.76
CA GLU A 606 -30.29 0.53 -2.82
C GLU A 606 -29.68 0.45 -4.22
N VAL A 607 -29.90 -0.65 -4.95
CA VAL A 607 -29.44 -0.84 -6.34
C VAL A 607 -29.98 0.22 -7.30
N GLN A 608 -31.16 0.77 -7.04
CA GLN A 608 -31.78 1.79 -7.91
C GLN A 608 -31.23 3.20 -7.72
N LYS A 609 -30.42 3.44 -6.67
CA LYS A 609 -29.88 4.76 -6.40
C LYS A 609 -28.79 5.13 -7.42
N PRO A 610 -28.89 6.30 -8.05
CA PRO A 610 -27.84 6.78 -8.94
C PRO A 610 -26.62 7.19 -8.14
N PHE A 611 -25.48 7.32 -8.81
CA PHE A 611 -24.26 7.82 -8.19
C PHE A 611 -24.45 9.27 -7.70
N PRO A 612 -24.27 9.57 -6.39
CA PRO A 612 -24.65 10.87 -5.82
C PRO A 612 -23.88 12.08 -6.37
N ARG A 613 -22.70 11.86 -6.99
CA ARG A 613 -21.84 12.92 -7.56
C ARG A 613 -21.73 12.86 -9.09
N GLU A 614 -22.73 12.31 -9.76
CA GLU A 614 -22.72 12.17 -11.22
C GLU A 614 -22.64 13.52 -11.95
N GLU A 615 -23.40 14.52 -11.47
CA GLU A 615 -23.40 15.86 -12.05
C GLU A 615 -22.07 16.60 -11.82
N GLU A 616 -21.49 16.46 -10.63
CA GLU A 616 -20.16 17.04 -10.34
C GLU A 616 -19.10 16.44 -11.28
N LEU A 617 -19.13 15.12 -11.48
CA LEU A 617 -18.24 14.44 -12.40
C LEU A 617 -18.41 14.95 -13.84
N LYS A 618 -19.64 15.10 -14.34
CA LYS A 618 -19.92 15.61 -15.69
C LYS A 618 -19.36 17.01 -15.90
N VAL A 619 -19.62 17.92 -14.94
CA VAL A 619 -19.14 19.32 -15.03
C VAL A 619 -17.62 19.38 -15.08
N LYS A 620 -16.92 18.61 -14.20
CA LYS A 620 -15.47 18.61 -14.16
C LYS A 620 -14.85 17.95 -15.38
N VAL A 621 -15.46 16.89 -15.93
CA VAL A 621 -15.01 16.25 -17.19
C VAL A 621 -15.17 17.22 -18.34
N ALA A 622 -16.30 17.90 -18.47
CA ALA A 622 -16.53 18.88 -19.54
C ALA A 622 -15.49 20.02 -19.46
N ARG A 623 -15.19 20.52 -18.24
CA ARG A 623 -14.16 21.56 -18.05
C ARG A 623 -12.76 21.06 -18.41
N LEU A 624 -12.46 19.80 -18.09
CA LEU A 624 -11.19 19.16 -18.45
C LEU A 624 -11.03 19.01 -19.97
N GLU A 625 -12.11 18.64 -20.67
CA GLU A 625 -12.13 18.55 -22.13
C GLU A 625 -11.97 19.94 -22.77
N GLU A 626 -12.60 20.97 -22.22
CA GLU A 626 -12.41 22.36 -22.64
C GLU A 626 -10.96 22.81 -22.47
N LEU A 627 -10.34 22.54 -21.32
CA LEU A 627 -8.93 22.85 -21.07
C LEU A 627 -7.99 22.08 -22.00
N ASN A 628 -8.28 20.81 -22.27
CA ASN A 628 -7.53 20.03 -23.25
C ASN A 628 -7.60 20.64 -24.64
N THR A 629 -8.79 21.11 -25.05
CA THR A 629 -8.99 21.77 -26.35
C THR A 629 -8.26 23.10 -26.42
N LEU A 630 -8.30 23.90 -25.36
CA LEU A 630 -7.59 25.19 -25.28
C LEU A 630 -6.06 24.99 -25.31
N LEU A 631 -5.55 23.98 -24.63
CA LEU A 631 -4.12 23.67 -24.60
C LEU A 631 -3.64 23.00 -25.90
N ASP A 632 -4.50 22.26 -26.61
CA ASP A 632 -4.21 21.71 -27.93
C ASP A 632 -4.31 22.75 -29.06
N LEU A 633 -5.13 23.80 -28.90
CA LEU A 633 -5.20 24.92 -29.85
C LEU A 633 -3.90 25.72 -29.83
N ASP A 634 -3.27 25.92 -28.68
CA ASP A 634 -1.93 26.53 -28.57
C ASP A 634 -0.85 25.68 -29.32
N HIS A 635 -1.09 24.40 -29.56
CA HIS A 635 -0.20 23.53 -30.35
C HIS A 635 -0.48 23.58 -31.85
N LYS A 636 -1.71 23.94 -32.30
CA LYS A 636 -2.07 23.95 -33.71
C LYS A 636 -1.68 25.21 -34.45
N GLU A 637 -1.43 26.31 -33.75
CA GLU A 637 -0.92 27.51 -34.41
C GLU A 637 0.57 27.46 -34.79
N ALA A 638 1.32 26.44 -34.31
CA ALA A 638 2.72 26.22 -34.64
C ALA A 638 2.96 25.25 -35.83
N GLU A 639 1.92 24.61 -36.36
CA GLU A 639 2.03 23.56 -37.38
C GLU A 639 1.31 23.85 -38.71
N ILE A 640 1.07 25.12 -39.06
CA ILE A 640 0.62 25.49 -40.42
C ILE A 640 1.79 26.14 -41.16
N THR A 641 2.69 25.33 -41.66
CA THR A 641 3.51 25.65 -42.83
C THR A 641 3.75 24.35 -43.63
N ASP A 642 3.07 24.33 -44.77
CA ASP A 642 3.39 23.66 -46.04
C ASP A 642 4.01 22.24 -45.99
N ALA A 643 3.22 21.24 -46.31
CA ALA A 643 3.67 20.05 -47.05
C ALA A 643 2.62 19.63 -48.05
N GLU A 644 2.99 19.73 -49.33
CA GLU A 644 2.26 19.16 -50.49
C GLU A 644 2.04 17.64 -50.32
N PRO A 645 0.98 17.08 -50.94
CA PRO A 645 0.67 15.67 -50.80
C PRO A 645 1.60 14.81 -51.66
N ASP A 646 2.39 13.98 -51.03
CA ASP A 646 3.28 13.04 -51.69
C ASP A 646 2.52 11.74 -52.06
N GLU A 647 2.81 11.26 -53.25
CA GLU A 647 2.12 10.15 -53.94
C GLU A 647 2.20 8.81 -53.18
N ALA A 648 1.14 8.03 -53.23
CA ALA A 648 1.05 6.69 -52.70
C ALA A 648 2.05 5.69 -53.33
N PRO A 649 2.78 4.88 -52.57
CA PRO A 649 3.65 3.85 -53.13
C PRO A 649 2.87 2.60 -53.57
N ARG A 650 3.12 2.17 -54.81
CA ARG A 650 2.62 0.93 -55.42
C ARG A 650 3.17 -0.33 -54.72
N PRO A 651 2.41 -1.44 -54.65
CA PRO A 651 2.86 -2.66 -53.99
C PRO A 651 3.92 -3.40 -54.80
N ARG A 652 5.07 -3.66 -54.19
CA ARG A 652 6.09 -4.56 -54.76
C ARG A 652 5.73 -6.02 -54.50
N GLY A 653 5.70 -6.77 -55.64
CA GLY A 653 5.47 -8.20 -55.67
C GLY A 653 6.56 -9.01 -54.92
N ARG A 654 6.15 -10.15 -54.40
CA ARG A 654 7.02 -11.19 -53.84
C ARG A 654 7.84 -11.88 -54.92
N PRO A 655 9.09 -12.18 -54.75
CA PRO A 655 9.77 -13.21 -55.53
C PRO A 655 9.60 -14.60 -54.86
N ALA A 656 9.44 -15.57 -55.71
CA ALA A 656 9.23 -16.97 -55.41
C ALA A 656 10.44 -17.66 -54.80
N ALA A 657 10.16 -18.69 -54.01
CA ALA A 657 11.12 -19.60 -53.42
C ALA A 657 11.91 -20.39 -54.50
N GLN A 658 13.21 -20.53 -54.28
CA GLN A 658 13.96 -21.66 -54.79
C GLN A 658 14.46 -22.50 -53.59
N MET A 659 13.96 -23.74 -53.56
CA MET A 659 14.55 -24.88 -52.88
C MET A 659 15.84 -25.25 -53.63
N GLU A 660 16.91 -25.51 -52.92
CA GLU A 660 17.81 -26.63 -53.17
C GLU A 660 18.85 -26.76 -52.06
N ARG A 661 18.88 -28.00 -51.52
CA ARG A 661 19.85 -28.77 -50.74
C ARG A 661 20.13 -28.40 -49.30
#